data_35cc7d5da251f3b4be9b534ce1608b24
#
_entry.id   35cc7d5da251f3b4be9b534ce1608b24
#
_cell.length_a   1.000
_cell.length_b   1.000
_cell.length_c   1.000
_cell.angle_alpha   90.00
_cell.angle_beta   90.00
_cell.angle_gamma   90.00
#
_symmetry.space_group_name_H-M   'P 1'
#
loop_
_entity.id
_entity.type
_entity.pdbx_description
1 polymer ?
#
loop_
_entity_poly.entity_id
_entity_poly.type
_entity_poly.pdbx_seq_one_letter_code
_entity_poly.pdbx_strand_id
1 'polypeptide(L)'
;MGASAGAEIDAWLRRGGLVVTASERAARGIVSAFDRARLAEGLKAWNTPGIQDWNSFVRAAWRERTLDERLLLNTTQEQALWAGIAAADGRLATLLEGPRYRLAALAMEAHELLCGHAPRFLRAAARSGWQNDAAAFSSWLSAFDEVCRAQNLLSPARLPLELLQQLQEGSASEGEIDRPPLLLAGFDRLLPAQRAVLDAWGEWQEAGRGETAATIRFYEARDDQAELAACARWCGRRLAANPRTRILVVTQDVATRRGQIERAFLNQLGAKGSQRFEFSLGIPLNRVALPRTAHLLLRWLAGPLAEHELDWLLSTGHAAVNARETAALQAHMRALRSRGQEQPSWTLQTFTQTLAGRSQDNSPAGAWLERMTGVQFRLNEFARRPQTPLEWAELIPQLLQEAAWPGERRMSSSEFQAVRRWQQALETAGSLGFDGHRISWKDFLSTLGRTLEETLFAPESHDAPIQIAGPAESAGLTADAVWFLGATEDAWPANGATHPLLPPEVQREARMPHATPQFDWDLAQSISARLLSSAPEVQFSYAHQIEGVESRPSRLIVQHAGSAQLMPTELIAAPGADPLTVSVEDFSRIPFPPGRISGGAGVLTAQSQCPFKAFAQARLGARSWEPARTGLTPAQRGQLLHDVLHAVWAGPPEGLRSHADLVALPDKRDLVGSHVRRVFAAKLRPALRARMPQRYLELEQGRLIRLVTEWLEFEAARVPFEVLKTEAEHRVELAGLTFDLRLDRLDRLNDGSALVIDYKSGDVSPKSWELPRPADVQLPLYAGFALEDDQGLGGLVFAKLRAGDLGFTGCVGDPSATLIPGLKSFSSLAKNALTAEKLMDWRDCIDRLACDFLAGRAEVDPRDYPNTCEQCGLQTLCRIEENRAATEGEEADEDSEGGDE
;
A
#
# COMPACT_ATOMS: atom_id res chain seq x y z
N MET A 1 -31.74 8.27 -17.98
CA MET A 1 -32.95 8.99 -18.48
C MET A 1 -33.35 8.32 -19.77
N GLY A 2 -34.60 7.83 -19.88
CA GLY A 2 -35.10 7.22 -21.09
C GLY A 2 -35.17 8.23 -22.25
N ALA A 3 -35.38 7.78 -23.48
CA ALA A 3 -35.51 8.63 -24.67
C ALA A 3 -36.58 9.75 -24.49
N SER A 4 -37.58 9.53 -23.68
CA SER A 4 -38.63 10.49 -23.31
C SER A 4 -38.08 11.68 -22.51
N ALA A 5 -37.26 11.42 -21.51
CA ALA A 5 -36.67 12.49 -20.66
C ALA A 5 -35.63 13.34 -21.42
N GLY A 6 -34.91 12.72 -22.36
CA GLY A 6 -34.01 13.48 -23.26
C GLY A 6 -34.76 14.43 -24.18
N ALA A 7 -35.91 14.01 -24.70
CA ALA A 7 -36.75 14.86 -25.51
C ALA A 7 -37.40 16.01 -24.70
N GLU A 8 -37.76 15.77 -23.44
CA GLU A 8 -38.28 16.79 -22.52
C GLU A 8 -37.22 17.86 -22.25
N ILE A 9 -35.97 17.46 -21.92
CA ILE A 9 -34.85 18.36 -21.71
C ILE A 9 -34.57 19.19 -22.95
N ASP A 10 -34.53 18.61 -24.14
CA ASP A 10 -34.32 19.32 -25.40
C ASP A 10 -35.43 20.34 -25.64
N ALA A 11 -36.69 19.95 -25.45
CA ALA A 11 -37.82 20.84 -25.57
C ALA A 11 -37.79 21.99 -24.54
N TRP A 12 -37.31 21.75 -23.33
CA TRP A 12 -37.15 22.76 -22.29
C TRP A 12 -36.07 23.79 -22.63
N LEU A 13 -34.90 23.33 -23.07
CA LEU A 13 -33.79 24.18 -23.49
C LEU A 13 -34.16 25.04 -24.70
N ARG A 14 -34.94 24.52 -25.63
CA ARG A 14 -35.43 25.26 -26.80
C ARG A 14 -36.38 26.41 -26.43
N ARG A 15 -37.05 26.35 -25.29
CA ARG A 15 -37.93 27.38 -24.74
C ARG A 15 -37.19 28.43 -23.91
N GLY A 16 -35.86 28.31 -23.82
CA GLY A 16 -35.00 29.22 -23.02
C GLY A 16 -34.97 28.91 -21.53
N GLY A 17 -35.51 27.74 -21.11
CA GLY A 17 -35.41 27.26 -19.74
C GLY A 17 -34.01 26.79 -19.36
N LEU A 18 -33.75 26.75 -18.06
CA LEU A 18 -32.50 26.29 -17.49
C LEU A 18 -32.65 24.86 -16.94
N VAL A 19 -31.66 23.99 -17.16
CA VAL A 19 -31.61 22.65 -16.56
C VAL A 19 -30.61 22.65 -15.41
N VAL A 20 -31.10 22.32 -14.21
CA VAL A 20 -30.29 22.22 -13.00
C VAL A 20 -30.14 20.74 -12.63
N THR A 21 -28.90 20.28 -12.43
CA THR A 21 -28.61 18.88 -12.10
C THR A 21 -28.09 18.73 -10.68
N ALA A 22 -28.24 17.54 -10.13
CA ALA A 22 -27.75 17.22 -8.79
C ALA A 22 -26.20 17.20 -8.69
N SER A 23 -25.51 17.02 -9.82
CA SER A 23 -24.04 16.93 -9.85
C SER A 23 -23.47 17.50 -11.17
N GLU A 24 -22.24 17.98 -11.11
CA GLU A 24 -21.50 18.46 -12.28
C GLU A 24 -21.38 17.37 -13.36
N ARG A 25 -21.22 16.11 -12.97
CA ARG A 25 -21.15 14.99 -13.90
C ARG A 25 -22.47 14.79 -14.66
N ALA A 26 -23.59 14.87 -13.97
CA ALA A 26 -24.90 14.83 -14.61
C ALA A 26 -25.06 15.97 -15.63
N ALA A 27 -24.62 17.19 -15.26
CA ALA A 27 -24.61 18.33 -16.17
C ALA A 27 -23.78 18.02 -17.43
N ARG A 28 -22.54 17.56 -17.27
CA ARG A 28 -21.66 17.17 -18.40
C ARG A 28 -22.26 16.07 -19.26
N GLY A 29 -22.86 15.04 -18.61
CA GLY A 29 -23.52 13.94 -19.30
C GLY A 29 -24.67 14.41 -20.19
N ILE A 30 -25.51 15.31 -19.69
CA ILE A 30 -26.65 15.89 -20.42
C ILE A 30 -26.14 16.84 -21.55
N VAL A 31 -25.10 17.66 -21.29
CA VAL A 31 -24.48 18.49 -22.33
C VAL A 31 -23.94 17.61 -23.46
N SER A 32 -23.20 16.55 -23.15
CA SER A 32 -22.67 15.62 -24.15
C SER A 32 -23.80 14.92 -24.95
N ALA A 33 -24.91 14.57 -24.30
CA ALA A 33 -26.07 14.01 -24.99
C ALA A 33 -26.75 15.02 -25.94
N PHE A 34 -26.87 16.27 -25.49
CA PHE A 34 -27.39 17.39 -26.30
C PHE A 34 -26.51 17.63 -27.52
N ASP A 35 -25.19 17.71 -27.34
CA ASP A 35 -24.23 17.94 -28.42
C ASP A 35 -24.29 16.83 -29.47
N ARG A 36 -24.37 15.56 -29.03
CA ARG A 36 -24.56 14.42 -29.94
C ARG A 36 -25.86 14.52 -30.75
N ALA A 37 -26.95 14.95 -30.12
CA ALA A 37 -28.22 15.13 -30.81
C ALA A 37 -28.11 16.24 -31.89
N ARG A 38 -27.44 17.36 -31.58
CA ARG A 38 -27.17 18.45 -32.56
C ARG A 38 -26.31 17.97 -33.72
N LEU A 39 -25.24 17.22 -33.44
CA LEU A 39 -24.41 16.62 -34.49
C LEU A 39 -25.19 15.65 -35.38
N ALA A 40 -26.09 14.83 -34.79
CA ALA A 40 -26.95 13.92 -35.54
C ALA A 40 -27.95 14.64 -36.42
N GLU A 41 -28.39 15.85 -36.04
CA GLU A 41 -29.21 16.75 -36.87
C GLU A 41 -28.40 17.46 -38.01
N GLY A 42 -27.09 17.23 -38.08
CA GLY A 42 -26.20 17.79 -39.08
C GLY A 42 -25.72 19.23 -38.81
N LEU A 43 -25.96 19.74 -37.61
CA LEU A 43 -25.52 21.07 -37.20
C LEU A 43 -24.01 21.10 -37.00
N LYS A 44 -23.34 22.20 -37.39
CA LYS A 44 -21.90 22.39 -37.23
C LYS A 44 -21.56 23.33 -36.05
N ALA A 45 -22.54 24.10 -35.59
CA ALA A 45 -22.41 25.01 -34.45
C ALA A 45 -23.78 25.24 -33.81
N TRP A 46 -23.80 25.39 -32.48
CA TRP A 46 -24.97 25.72 -31.67
C TRP A 46 -24.56 26.49 -30.42
N ASN A 47 -25.50 27.15 -29.80
CA ASN A 47 -25.28 27.82 -28.52
C ASN A 47 -25.10 26.80 -27.40
N THR A 48 -24.21 27.12 -26.47
CA THR A 48 -24.05 26.32 -25.24
C THR A 48 -25.38 26.21 -24.51
N PRO A 49 -25.89 25.01 -24.23
CA PRO A 49 -27.16 24.86 -23.56
C PRO A 49 -27.10 25.35 -22.09
N GLY A 50 -28.19 25.90 -21.60
CA GLY A 50 -28.34 26.33 -20.20
C GLY A 50 -28.43 25.14 -19.23
N ILE A 51 -27.35 24.39 -19.05
CA ILE A 51 -27.26 23.23 -18.17
C ILE A 51 -26.18 23.48 -17.12
N GLN A 52 -26.53 23.44 -15.86
CA GLN A 52 -25.63 23.68 -14.71
C GLN A 52 -25.90 22.69 -13.59
N ASP A 53 -24.87 22.38 -12.80
CA ASP A 53 -25.11 21.70 -11.53
C ASP A 53 -25.62 22.68 -10.47
N TRP A 54 -26.18 22.14 -9.38
CA TRP A 54 -26.78 22.94 -8.32
C TRP A 54 -25.86 24.01 -7.74
N ASN A 55 -24.60 23.65 -7.44
CA ASN A 55 -23.65 24.58 -6.84
C ASN A 55 -23.25 25.71 -7.80
N SER A 56 -23.06 25.37 -9.08
CA SER A 56 -22.79 26.33 -10.13
C SER A 56 -23.97 27.27 -10.36
N PHE A 57 -25.18 26.74 -10.37
CA PHE A 57 -26.41 27.50 -10.48
C PHE A 57 -26.57 28.51 -9.33
N VAL A 58 -26.47 28.05 -8.07
CA VAL A 58 -26.60 28.93 -6.89
C VAL A 58 -25.52 30.01 -6.89
N ARG A 59 -24.29 29.67 -7.26
CA ARG A 59 -23.17 30.61 -7.32
C ARG A 59 -23.37 31.68 -8.41
N ALA A 60 -23.83 31.28 -9.59
CA ALA A 60 -24.12 32.17 -10.68
C ALA A 60 -25.26 33.11 -10.30
N ALA A 61 -26.38 32.57 -9.83
CA ALA A 61 -27.55 33.32 -9.42
C ALA A 61 -27.25 34.33 -8.31
N TRP A 62 -26.40 33.97 -7.34
CA TRP A 62 -25.96 34.87 -6.29
C TRP A 62 -25.06 36.00 -6.80
N ARG A 63 -24.11 35.72 -7.70
CA ARG A 63 -23.20 36.72 -8.26
C ARG A 63 -23.90 37.74 -9.14
N GLU A 64 -24.93 37.32 -9.88
CA GLU A 64 -25.69 38.21 -10.73
C GLU A 64 -26.52 39.24 -9.94
N ARG A 65 -26.82 38.96 -8.66
CA ARG A 65 -27.75 39.77 -7.83
C ARG A 65 -27.06 40.66 -6.83
N THR A 66 -25.83 40.39 -6.47
CA THR A 66 -25.14 41.06 -5.36
C THR A 66 -23.74 41.50 -5.74
N LEU A 67 -23.42 42.74 -5.40
CA LEU A 67 -22.07 43.25 -5.26
C LEU A 67 -21.62 42.93 -3.81
N ASP A 68 -21.54 41.63 -3.49
CA ASP A 68 -21.12 41.19 -2.16
C ASP A 68 -19.59 41.21 -2.09
N GLU A 69 -19.04 41.95 -1.13
CA GLU A 69 -17.60 42.09 -0.93
C GLU A 69 -17.00 40.92 -0.08
N ARG A 70 -17.83 39.99 0.40
CA ARG A 70 -17.36 38.86 1.18
C ARG A 70 -16.58 37.88 0.30
N LEU A 71 -15.46 37.42 0.81
CA LEU A 71 -14.69 36.35 0.15
C LEU A 71 -15.43 35.02 0.30
N LEU A 72 -15.87 34.44 -0.80
CA LEU A 72 -16.39 33.07 -0.84
C LEU A 72 -15.23 32.10 -0.67
N LEU A 73 -15.22 31.40 0.48
CA LEU A 73 -14.20 30.42 0.81
C LEU A 73 -14.18 29.26 -0.19
N ASN A 74 -13.00 28.71 -0.46
CA ASN A 74 -12.89 27.37 -1.03
C ASN A 74 -12.83 26.32 0.10
N THR A 75 -12.99 25.04 -0.26
CA THR A 75 -13.04 23.92 0.70
C THR A 75 -11.80 23.88 1.61
N THR A 76 -10.61 24.12 1.05
CA THR A 76 -9.34 24.08 1.81
C THR A 76 -9.22 25.26 2.78
N GLN A 77 -9.69 26.45 2.40
CA GLN A 77 -9.73 27.63 3.26
C GLN A 77 -10.71 27.42 4.42
N GLU A 78 -11.91 26.94 4.12
CA GLU A 78 -12.91 26.66 5.15
C GLU A 78 -12.43 25.60 6.14
N GLN A 79 -11.84 24.50 5.65
CA GLN A 79 -11.27 23.46 6.48
C GLN A 79 -10.13 23.97 7.38
N ALA A 80 -9.29 24.88 6.88
CA ALA A 80 -8.22 25.49 7.66
C ALA A 80 -8.78 26.36 8.81
N LEU A 81 -9.86 27.11 8.55
CA LEU A 81 -10.54 27.89 9.60
C LEU A 81 -11.13 26.97 10.69
N TRP A 82 -11.83 25.90 10.29
CA TRP A 82 -12.36 24.91 11.23
C TRP A 82 -11.24 24.23 12.04
N ALA A 83 -10.12 23.89 11.40
CA ALA A 83 -8.96 23.31 12.07
C ALA A 83 -8.33 24.27 13.09
N GLY A 84 -8.27 25.56 12.76
CA GLY A 84 -7.82 26.63 13.67
C GLY A 84 -8.73 26.77 14.88
N ILE A 85 -10.04 26.76 14.66
CA ILE A 85 -11.05 26.85 15.74
C ILE A 85 -10.98 25.61 16.64
N ALA A 86 -10.87 24.41 16.07
CA ALA A 86 -10.70 23.19 16.85
C ALA A 86 -9.37 23.17 17.63
N ALA A 87 -8.30 23.73 17.07
CA ALA A 87 -7.02 23.85 17.77
C ALA A 87 -7.04 24.81 18.96
N ALA A 88 -7.89 25.84 18.90
CA ALA A 88 -8.09 26.77 19.99
C ALA A 88 -8.92 26.20 21.16
N ASP A 89 -9.59 25.06 20.97
CA ASP A 89 -10.32 24.41 22.05
C ASP A 89 -9.34 23.71 23.01
N GLY A 90 -9.26 24.17 24.26
CA GLY A 90 -8.33 23.63 25.25
C GLY A 90 -8.50 22.13 25.52
N ARG A 91 -9.69 21.56 25.27
CA ARG A 91 -9.93 20.10 25.38
C ARG A 91 -9.16 19.30 24.33
N LEU A 92 -8.80 19.91 23.21
CA LEU A 92 -8.13 19.30 22.06
C LEU A 92 -6.65 19.72 21.93
N ALA A 93 -6.10 20.45 22.90
CA ALA A 93 -4.76 21.02 22.85
C ALA A 93 -3.63 19.98 22.64
N THR A 94 -3.86 18.73 23.01
CA THR A 94 -2.90 17.62 22.85
C THR A 94 -3.01 16.87 21.52
N LEU A 95 -4.01 17.17 20.68
CA LEU A 95 -4.19 16.50 19.40
C LEU A 95 -3.10 16.91 18.40
N LEU A 96 -2.57 15.91 17.70
CA LEU A 96 -1.68 16.11 16.56
C LEU A 96 -2.42 16.78 15.38
N GLU A 97 -1.68 17.32 14.44
CA GLU A 97 -2.22 18.04 13.28
C GLU A 97 -3.23 17.20 12.45
N GLY A 98 -2.90 15.95 12.12
CA GLY A 98 -3.77 15.09 11.31
C GLY A 98 -5.17 14.84 11.91
N PRO A 99 -5.32 14.50 13.20
CA PRO A 99 -6.61 14.42 13.89
C PRO A 99 -7.41 15.73 13.88
N ARG A 100 -6.75 16.90 14.00
CA ARG A 100 -7.43 18.21 13.95
C ARG A 100 -8.12 18.46 12.61
N TYR A 101 -7.45 18.13 11.50
CA TYR A 101 -8.05 18.28 10.17
C TYR A 101 -9.18 17.29 9.90
N ARG A 102 -9.13 16.09 10.47
CA ARG A 102 -10.30 15.17 10.43
C ARG A 102 -11.50 15.72 11.21
N LEU A 103 -11.27 16.33 12.37
CA LEU A 103 -12.33 17.00 13.12
C LEU A 103 -12.87 18.23 12.37
N ALA A 104 -12.00 18.98 11.69
CA ALA A 104 -12.42 20.09 10.84
C ALA A 104 -13.33 19.62 9.70
N ALA A 105 -12.99 18.50 9.03
CA ALA A 105 -13.84 17.92 8.00
C ALA A 105 -15.20 17.49 8.56
N LEU A 106 -15.24 16.84 9.73
CA LEU A 106 -16.50 16.52 10.41
C LEU A 106 -17.31 17.77 10.78
N ALA A 107 -16.66 18.84 11.25
CA ALA A 107 -17.34 20.09 11.56
C ALA A 107 -17.92 20.76 10.30
N MET A 108 -17.20 20.73 9.18
CA MET A 108 -17.72 21.20 7.89
C MET A 108 -18.94 20.40 7.44
N GLU A 109 -18.89 19.07 7.52
CA GLU A 109 -20.00 18.19 7.18
C GLU A 109 -21.22 18.45 8.06
N ALA A 110 -21.03 18.59 9.40
CA ALA A 110 -22.10 18.97 10.31
C ALA A 110 -22.72 20.33 9.95
N HIS A 111 -21.88 21.32 9.60
CA HIS A 111 -22.33 22.64 9.16
C HIS A 111 -23.14 22.56 7.86
N GLU A 112 -22.66 21.80 6.87
CA GLU A 112 -23.36 21.59 5.60
C GLU A 112 -24.71 20.89 5.81
N LEU A 113 -24.77 19.86 6.66
CA LEU A 113 -26.02 19.18 7.03
C LEU A 113 -27.03 20.14 7.69
N LEU A 114 -26.56 21.02 8.57
CA LEU A 114 -27.43 22.03 9.16
C LEU A 114 -27.93 23.04 8.12
N CYS A 115 -27.07 23.53 7.24
CA CYS A 115 -27.47 24.46 6.17
C CYS A 115 -28.50 23.84 5.22
N GLY A 116 -28.32 22.60 4.83
CA GLY A 116 -29.19 21.90 3.90
C GLY A 116 -30.51 21.42 4.49
N HIS A 117 -30.48 20.87 5.72
CA HIS A 117 -31.60 20.16 6.31
C HIS A 117 -32.31 20.93 7.43
N ALA A 118 -31.58 21.71 8.24
CA ALA A 118 -32.11 22.31 9.47
C ALA A 118 -31.53 23.72 9.74
N PRO A 119 -31.70 24.71 8.83
CA PRO A 119 -31.08 26.04 8.95
C PRO A 119 -31.38 26.76 10.23
N ARG A 120 -32.52 26.45 10.89
CA ARG A 120 -32.88 27.04 12.19
C ARG A 120 -31.81 26.84 13.28
N PHE A 121 -31.06 25.74 13.23
CA PHE A 121 -30.00 25.46 14.19
C PHE A 121 -28.66 26.17 13.86
N LEU A 122 -28.58 26.99 12.83
CA LEU A 122 -27.50 27.93 12.65
C LEU A 122 -27.52 29.05 13.69
N ARG A 123 -28.68 29.34 14.30
CA ARG A 123 -28.81 30.31 15.37
C ARG A 123 -28.38 29.70 16.70
N ALA A 124 -27.48 30.36 17.43
CA ALA A 124 -26.93 29.85 18.68
C ALA A 124 -28.00 29.55 19.74
N ALA A 125 -29.05 30.36 19.80
CA ALA A 125 -30.20 30.16 20.74
C ALA A 125 -30.91 28.83 20.53
N ALA A 126 -30.99 28.32 19.28
CA ALA A 126 -31.62 27.05 18.97
C ALA A 126 -30.77 25.83 19.42
N ARG A 127 -29.49 26.04 19.71
CA ARG A 127 -28.51 25.00 20.12
C ARG A 127 -28.25 25.01 21.63
N SER A 128 -28.94 25.86 22.41
CA SER A 128 -28.68 26.04 23.86
C SER A 128 -28.83 24.78 24.71
N GLY A 129 -29.59 23.78 24.23
CA GLY A 129 -29.78 22.50 24.91
C GLY A 129 -28.83 21.37 24.45
N TRP A 130 -27.87 21.63 23.54
CA TRP A 130 -26.98 20.61 23.06
C TRP A 130 -25.96 20.19 24.11
N GLN A 131 -25.59 18.91 24.14
CA GLN A 131 -24.70 18.35 25.15
C GLN A 131 -23.54 17.59 24.48
N ASN A 132 -22.50 17.24 25.24
CA ASN A 132 -21.36 16.47 24.81
C ASN A 132 -20.67 17.04 23.54
N ASP A 133 -20.40 16.18 22.55
CA ASP A 133 -19.73 16.56 21.30
C ASP A 133 -20.53 17.59 20.50
N ALA A 134 -21.85 17.50 20.53
CA ALA A 134 -22.72 18.50 19.90
C ALA A 134 -22.60 19.89 20.58
N ALA A 135 -22.40 19.97 21.90
CA ALA A 135 -22.13 21.22 22.57
C ALA A 135 -20.75 21.82 22.17
N ALA A 136 -19.75 20.95 21.99
CA ALA A 136 -18.46 21.38 21.46
C ALA A 136 -18.60 21.97 20.05
N PHE A 137 -19.26 21.25 19.16
CA PHE A 137 -19.54 21.75 17.81
C PHE A 137 -20.37 23.04 17.81
N SER A 138 -21.36 23.16 18.70
CA SER A 138 -22.13 24.41 18.85
C SER A 138 -21.24 25.60 19.19
N SER A 139 -20.24 25.41 20.06
CA SER A 139 -19.23 26.41 20.39
C SER A 139 -18.36 26.74 19.17
N TRP A 140 -17.86 25.72 18.46
CA TRP A 140 -17.05 25.93 17.26
C TRP A 140 -17.82 26.63 16.14
N LEU A 141 -19.08 26.29 15.92
CA LEU A 141 -19.92 26.96 14.93
C LEU A 141 -20.15 28.45 15.26
N SER A 142 -20.31 28.78 16.54
CA SER A 142 -20.40 30.17 16.96
C SER A 142 -19.09 30.95 16.74
N ALA A 143 -17.95 30.30 17.02
CA ALA A 143 -16.64 30.88 16.74
C ALA A 143 -16.41 31.05 15.23
N PHE A 144 -16.82 30.06 14.40
CA PHE A 144 -16.75 30.13 12.94
C PHE A 144 -17.56 31.30 12.39
N ASP A 145 -18.79 31.51 12.91
CA ASP A 145 -19.65 32.65 12.54
C ASP A 145 -19.00 33.99 12.88
N GLU A 146 -18.31 34.07 14.02
CA GLU A 146 -17.62 35.28 14.45
C GLU A 146 -16.41 35.58 13.53
N VAL A 147 -15.58 34.55 13.23
CA VAL A 147 -14.44 34.70 12.31
C VAL A 147 -14.92 35.12 10.94
N CYS A 148 -15.93 34.45 10.38
CA CYS A 148 -16.47 34.78 9.06
C CYS A 148 -16.97 36.22 9.01
N ARG A 149 -17.64 36.71 10.06
CA ARG A 149 -18.13 38.09 10.14
C ARG A 149 -16.98 39.10 10.29
N ALA A 150 -16.01 38.81 11.15
CA ALA A 150 -14.87 39.68 11.41
C ALA A 150 -13.94 39.84 10.19
N GLN A 151 -13.80 38.80 9.39
CA GLN A 151 -12.91 38.79 8.24
C GLN A 151 -13.62 38.91 6.88
N ASN A 152 -14.90 39.22 6.91
CA ASN A 152 -15.72 39.36 5.68
C ASN A 152 -15.71 38.12 4.79
N LEU A 153 -15.92 36.91 5.36
CA LEU A 153 -15.88 35.63 4.70
C LEU A 153 -17.29 35.01 4.55
N LEU A 154 -17.47 34.20 3.53
CA LEU A 154 -18.70 33.44 3.28
C LEU A 154 -18.40 31.96 3.04
N SER A 155 -19.05 31.08 3.83
CA SER A 155 -18.96 29.63 3.60
C SER A 155 -19.82 29.22 2.40
N PRO A 156 -19.31 28.36 1.50
CA PRO A 156 -20.09 27.79 0.40
C PRO A 156 -21.36 27.07 0.86
N ALA A 157 -21.36 26.43 2.03
CA ALA A 157 -22.53 25.76 2.59
C ALA A 157 -23.69 26.73 2.88
N ARG A 158 -23.40 27.99 3.17
CA ARG A 158 -24.42 29.03 3.42
C ARG A 158 -24.94 29.72 2.17
N LEU A 159 -24.27 29.57 1.05
CA LEU A 159 -24.60 30.27 -0.17
C LEU A 159 -26.06 30.10 -0.62
N PRO A 160 -26.69 28.90 -0.55
CA PRO A 160 -28.11 28.72 -0.85
C PRO A 160 -29.04 29.54 0.06
N LEU A 161 -28.68 29.72 1.34
CA LEU A 161 -29.46 30.46 2.29
C LEU A 161 -29.35 31.99 2.07
N GLU A 162 -28.18 32.47 1.71
CA GLU A 162 -27.92 33.85 1.33
C GLU A 162 -28.70 34.20 0.02
N LEU A 163 -28.68 33.29 -0.97
CA LEU A 163 -29.48 33.47 -2.17
C LEU A 163 -30.98 33.49 -1.85
N LEU A 164 -31.46 32.60 -0.99
CA LEU A 164 -32.86 32.59 -0.55
C LEU A 164 -33.28 33.92 0.09
N GLN A 165 -32.46 34.48 0.99
CA GLN A 165 -32.74 35.76 1.62
C GLN A 165 -32.87 36.88 0.57
N GLN A 166 -31.95 36.94 -0.38
CA GLN A 166 -31.97 37.93 -1.46
C GLN A 166 -33.20 37.80 -2.37
N LEU A 167 -33.59 36.54 -2.72
CA LEU A 167 -34.80 36.29 -3.48
C LEU A 167 -36.07 36.78 -2.78
N GLN A 168 -36.12 36.66 -1.45
CA GLN A 168 -37.24 37.14 -0.61
C GLN A 168 -37.27 38.66 -0.47
N GLU A 169 -36.11 39.30 -0.28
CA GLU A 169 -35.98 40.76 -0.14
C GLU A 169 -36.23 41.49 -1.50
N GLY A 170 -35.69 40.95 -2.61
CA GLY A 170 -35.88 41.51 -3.95
C GLY A 170 -37.32 41.44 -4.46
N SER A 171 -38.07 40.45 -4.01
CA SER A 171 -39.51 40.30 -4.36
C SER A 171 -40.39 41.43 -3.74
N ALA A 172 -39.84 42.15 -2.75
CA ALA A 172 -40.57 43.24 -2.09
C ALA A 172 -40.29 44.64 -2.71
N SER A 173 -39.28 44.80 -3.57
CA SER A 173 -38.76 46.09 -4.01
C SER A 173 -38.68 46.32 -5.53
N GLU A 174 -38.73 45.31 -6.37
CA GLU A 174 -38.56 45.45 -7.82
C GLU A 174 -39.64 44.66 -8.58
N GLY A 175 -40.10 45.25 -9.68
CA GLY A 175 -41.07 44.62 -10.60
C GLY A 175 -40.54 43.24 -11.06
N GLU A 176 -41.46 42.38 -11.47
CA GLU A 176 -41.31 40.99 -11.93
C GLU A 176 -40.05 40.80 -12.78
N ILE A 177 -38.94 40.38 -12.16
CA ILE A 177 -37.74 39.96 -12.90
C ILE A 177 -38.13 38.64 -13.56
N ASP A 178 -38.20 38.63 -14.90
CA ASP A 178 -38.42 37.42 -15.70
C ASP A 178 -37.29 36.42 -15.48
N ARG A 179 -37.49 35.43 -14.62
CA ARG A 179 -36.50 34.39 -14.31
C ARG A 179 -36.75 33.19 -15.19
N PRO A 180 -35.71 32.60 -15.79
CA PRO A 180 -35.90 31.41 -16.62
C PRO A 180 -36.48 30.28 -15.77
N PRO A 181 -37.48 29.54 -16.29
CA PRO A 181 -38.03 28.39 -15.59
C PRO A 181 -36.99 27.28 -15.46
N LEU A 182 -37.02 26.51 -14.34
CA LEU A 182 -36.03 25.52 -14.00
C LEU A 182 -36.58 24.10 -14.23
N LEU A 183 -35.76 23.23 -14.85
CA LEU A 183 -35.98 21.80 -14.96
C LEU A 183 -34.93 21.08 -14.14
N LEU A 184 -35.36 20.34 -13.13
CA LEU A 184 -34.45 19.58 -12.26
C LEU A 184 -34.22 18.20 -12.81
N ALA A 185 -32.96 17.79 -12.98
CA ALA A 185 -32.60 16.50 -13.51
C ALA A 185 -31.64 15.74 -12.58
N GLY A 186 -31.96 14.50 -12.25
CA GLY A 186 -31.09 13.63 -11.46
C GLY A 186 -31.10 13.88 -9.96
N PHE A 187 -32.13 14.50 -9.39
CA PHE A 187 -32.33 14.60 -7.95
C PHE A 187 -33.11 13.39 -7.43
N ASP A 188 -32.48 12.58 -6.57
CA ASP A 188 -33.16 11.48 -5.88
C ASP A 188 -33.98 11.98 -4.70
N ARG A 189 -33.57 13.11 -4.12
CA ARG A 189 -34.25 13.84 -3.05
C ARG A 189 -33.85 15.32 -3.07
N LEU A 190 -34.81 16.21 -2.87
CA LEU A 190 -34.56 17.63 -2.65
C LEU A 190 -34.38 17.93 -1.16
N LEU A 191 -33.31 18.64 -0.81
CA LEU A 191 -33.09 19.13 0.54
C LEU A 191 -34.05 20.28 0.88
N PRO A 192 -34.45 20.48 2.14
CA PRO A 192 -35.34 21.59 2.55
C PRO A 192 -34.85 22.97 2.09
N ALA A 193 -33.55 23.25 2.21
CA ALA A 193 -32.97 24.50 1.73
C ALA A 193 -33.01 24.64 0.20
N GLN A 194 -32.77 23.55 -0.54
CA GLN A 194 -32.89 23.55 -2.00
C GLN A 194 -34.32 23.85 -2.43
N ARG A 195 -35.31 23.19 -1.83
CA ARG A 195 -36.71 23.43 -2.11
C ARG A 195 -37.12 24.88 -1.83
N ALA A 196 -36.68 25.43 -0.71
CA ALA A 196 -36.96 26.84 -0.35
C ALA A 196 -36.40 27.81 -1.40
N VAL A 197 -35.19 27.59 -1.91
CA VAL A 197 -34.60 28.41 -2.96
C VAL A 197 -35.38 28.27 -4.27
N LEU A 198 -35.77 27.05 -4.65
CA LEU A 198 -36.55 26.78 -5.86
C LEU A 198 -37.93 27.45 -5.82
N ASP A 199 -38.64 27.32 -4.67
CA ASP A 199 -39.95 27.95 -4.46
C ASP A 199 -39.89 29.47 -4.47
N ALA A 200 -38.75 30.06 -4.00
CA ALA A 200 -38.52 31.51 -4.05
C ALA A 200 -38.01 31.97 -5.43
N TRP A 201 -37.43 31.05 -6.25
CA TRP A 201 -36.98 31.36 -7.60
C TRP A 201 -38.14 31.63 -8.55
N GLY A 202 -39.18 30.79 -8.54
CA GLY A 202 -40.36 30.86 -9.39
C GLY A 202 -40.75 29.51 -9.97
N GLU A 203 -40.93 29.45 -11.29
CA GLU A 203 -41.38 28.22 -11.96
C GLU A 203 -40.31 27.18 -12.01
N TRP A 204 -40.59 25.96 -11.47
CA TRP A 204 -39.70 24.82 -11.59
C TRP A 204 -40.50 23.52 -11.66
N GLN A 205 -39.88 22.50 -12.26
CA GLN A 205 -40.43 21.15 -12.29
C GLN A 205 -39.28 20.11 -12.27
N GLU A 206 -39.60 18.87 -11.84
CA GLU A 206 -38.68 17.76 -11.96
C GLU A 206 -38.84 17.12 -13.36
N ALA A 207 -37.74 16.77 -13.99
CA ALA A 207 -37.73 16.03 -15.25
C ALA A 207 -38.46 14.68 -15.07
N GLY A 208 -39.27 14.31 -15.98
CA GLY A 208 -40.04 13.07 -15.95
C GLY A 208 -39.10 11.84 -15.84
N ARG A 209 -39.48 10.85 -15.05
CA ARG A 209 -38.83 9.55 -15.04
C ARG A 209 -39.21 8.83 -16.34
N GLY A 210 -38.24 8.16 -16.97
CA GLY A 210 -38.47 7.31 -18.12
C GLY A 210 -39.41 6.12 -17.78
N GLU A 211 -39.80 5.35 -18.79
CA GLU A 211 -40.51 4.10 -18.60
C GLU A 211 -39.64 3.09 -17.84
N THR A 212 -40.26 2.24 -17.02
CA THR A 212 -39.56 1.18 -16.33
C THR A 212 -38.90 0.21 -17.33
N ALA A 213 -37.74 -0.30 -17.01
CA ALA A 213 -37.00 -1.24 -17.85
C ALA A 213 -37.86 -2.43 -18.27
N ALA A 214 -37.85 -2.72 -19.57
CA ALA A 214 -38.58 -3.86 -20.13
C ALA A 214 -38.00 -5.21 -19.70
N THR A 215 -36.69 -5.21 -19.35
CA THR A 215 -35.99 -6.42 -18.90
C THR A 215 -35.26 -6.14 -17.59
N ILE A 216 -35.71 -6.77 -16.52
CA ILE A 216 -35.08 -6.73 -15.20
C ILE A 216 -34.63 -8.14 -14.85
N ARG A 217 -33.37 -8.29 -14.44
CA ARG A 217 -32.78 -9.58 -14.02
C ARG A 217 -32.01 -9.42 -12.75
N PHE A 218 -31.99 -10.46 -11.91
CA PHE A 218 -31.15 -10.49 -10.69
C PHE A 218 -30.37 -11.79 -10.65
N TYR A 219 -29.05 -11.70 -10.46
CA TYR A 219 -28.15 -12.85 -10.52
C TYR A 219 -27.40 -13.05 -9.21
N GLU A 220 -27.16 -14.32 -8.89
CA GLU A 220 -26.25 -14.78 -7.87
C GLU A 220 -24.95 -15.26 -8.50
N ALA A 221 -23.81 -14.72 -8.09
CA ALA A 221 -22.49 -15.19 -8.44
C ALA A 221 -21.90 -15.95 -7.25
N ARG A 222 -20.98 -16.89 -7.50
CA ARG A 222 -20.32 -17.65 -6.44
C ARG A 222 -19.57 -16.74 -5.47
N ASP A 223 -18.78 -15.82 -5.99
CA ASP A 223 -17.96 -14.88 -5.23
C ASP A 223 -17.88 -13.51 -5.95
N ASP A 224 -17.28 -12.52 -5.29
CA ASP A 224 -17.15 -11.15 -5.79
C ASP A 224 -16.28 -11.06 -7.06
N GLN A 225 -15.29 -11.93 -7.20
CA GLN A 225 -14.45 -11.99 -8.38
C GLN A 225 -15.23 -12.54 -9.59
N ALA A 226 -16.02 -13.59 -9.38
CA ALA A 226 -16.89 -14.15 -10.40
C ALA A 226 -17.97 -13.14 -10.84
N GLU A 227 -18.53 -12.38 -9.89
CA GLU A 227 -19.49 -11.30 -10.16
C GLU A 227 -18.89 -10.23 -11.08
N LEU A 228 -17.72 -9.71 -10.74
CA LEU A 228 -17.01 -8.70 -11.53
C LEU A 228 -16.63 -9.21 -12.92
N ALA A 229 -16.13 -10.44 -13.00
CA ALA A 229 -15.77 -11.06 -14.27
C ALA A 229 -16.99 -11.25 -15.19
N ALA A 230 -18.13 -11.63 -14.64
CA ALA A 230 -19.39 -11.77 -15.38
C ALA A 230 -19.88 -10.42 -15.92
N CYS A 231 -19.86 -9.38 -15.09
CA CYS A 231 -20.20 -8.02 -15.51
C CYS A 231 -19.28 -7.53 -16.64
N ALA A 232 -17.96 -7.67 -16.49
CA ALA A 232 -17.01 -7.26 -17.51
C ALA A 232 -17.22 -8.00 -18.85
N ARG A 233 -17.52 -9.32 -18.80
CA ARG A 233 -17.84 -10.12 -20.00
C ARG A 233 -19.12 -9.66 -20.65
N TRP A 234 -20.16 -9.43 -19.88
CA TRP A 234 -21.41 -8.93 -20.40
C TRP A 234 -21.22 -7.59 -21.12
N CYS A 235 -20.49 -6.66 -20.52
CA CYS A 235 -20.11 -5.39 -21.15
C CYS A 235 -19.34 -5.61 -22.46
N GLY A 236 -18.35 -6.50 -22.45
CA GLY A 236 -17.55 -6.83 -23.63
C GLY A 236 -18.38 -7.40 -24.79
N ARG A 237 -19.30 -8.34 -24.49
CA ARG A 237 -20.23 -8.92 -25.48
C ARG A 237 -21.16 -7.87 -26.09
N ARG A 238 -21.68 -6.97 -25.26
CA ARG A 238 -22.55 -5.89 -25.76
C ARG A 238 -21.83 -4.92 -26.67
N LEU A 239 -20.62 -4.52 -26.31
CA LEU A 239 -19.80 -3.67 -27.16
C LEU A 239 -19.35 -4.38 -28.45
N ALA A 240 -19.15 -5.70 -28.41
CA ALA A 240 -18.85 -6.49 -29.61
C ALA A 240 -20.07 -6.56 -30.55
N ALA A 241 -21.28 -6.67 -30.01
CA ALA A 241 -22.52 -6.68 -30.77
C ALA A 241 -22.85 -5.28 -31.35
N ASN A 242 -22.68 -4.23 -30.56
CA ASN A 242 -22.88 -2.84 -30.99
C ASN A 242 -21.88 -1.90 -30.30
N PRO A 243 -20.84 -1.43 -30.98
CA PRO A 243 -19.83 -0.55 -30.41
C PRO A 243 -20.35 0.82 -29.92
N ARG A 244 -21.57 1.20 -30.31
CA ARG A 244 -22.19 2.46 -29.88
C ARG A 244 -23.03 2.32 -28.62
N THR A 245 -23.21 1.11 -28.10
CA THR A 245 -23.97 0.85 -26.87
C THR A 245 -23.35 1.58 -25.69
N ARG A 246 -24.19 2.26 -24.93
CA ARG A 246 -23.82 2.93 -23.67
C ARG A 246 -24.20 2.05 -22.50
N ILE A 247 -23.25 1.72 -21.64
CA ILE A 247 -23.43 0.84 -20.51
C ILE A 247 -23.10 1.60 -19.23
N LEU A 248 -23.98 1.51 -18.25
CA LEU A 248 -23.75 2.02 -16.90
C LEU A 248 -23.55 0.85 -15.95
N VAL A 249 -22.41 0.80 -15.31
CA VAL A 249 -22.11 -0.13 -14.21
C VAL A 249 -22.20 0.62 -12.91
N VAL A 250 -23.04 0.18 -12.00
CA VAL A 250 -23.26 0.82 -10.70
C VAL A 250 -22.71 -0.07 -9.59
N THR A 251 -21.94 0.50 -8.69
CA THR A 251 -21.44 -0.20 -7.48
C THR A 251 -21.28 0.78 -6.33
N GLN A 252 -21.52 0.33 -5.11
CA GLN A 252 -21.52 1.23 -3.96
C GLN A 252 -20.12 1.75 -3.62
N ASP A 253 -19.13 0.95 -3.52
CA ASP A 253 -17.80 1.35 -3.08
C ASP A 253 -16.82 1.45 -4.25
N VAL A 254 -17.06 2.39 -5.15
CA VAL A 254 -16.22 2.61 -6.35
C VAL A 254 -14.76 2.85 -6.00
N ALA A 255 -14.50 3.61 -4.94
CA ALA A 255 -13.13 4.01 -4.57
C ALA A 255 -12.29 2.81 -4.11
N THR A 256 -12.83 1.97 -3.24
CA THR A 256 -12.16 0.79 -2.68
C THR A 256 -12.06 -0.33 -3.70
N ARG A 257 -13.12 -0.57 -4.46
CA ARG A 257 -13.17 -1.66 -5.47
C ARG A 257 -12.54 -1.30 -6.81
N ARG A 258 -12.12 -0.04 -7.01
CA ARG A 258 -11.59 0.46 -8.30
C ARG A 258 -10.54 -0.46 -8.91
N GLY A 259 -9.53 -0.86 -8.14
CA GLY A 259 -8.44 -1.71 -8.64
C GLY A 259 -8.89 -3.11 -9.05
N GLN A 260 -9.88 -3.68 -8.38
CA GLN A 260 -10.47 -4.98 -8.73
C GLN A 260 -11.29 -4.87 -10.02
N ILE A 261 -12.13 -3.85 -10.10
CA ILE A 261 -12.96 -3.56 -11.29
C ILE A 261 -12.08 -3.30 -12.50
N GLU A 262 -11.07 -2.44 -12.38
CA GLU A 262 -10.14 -2.11 -13.47
C GLU A 262 -9.45 -3.36 -14.00
N ARG A 263 -8.92 -4.24 -13.12
CA ARG A 263 -8.32 -5.51 -13.55
C ARG A 263 -9.30 -6.42 -14.27
N ALA A 264 -10.52 -6.59 -13.75
CA ALA A 264 -11.53 -7.43 -14.36
C ALA A 264 -11.90 -6.94 -15.77
N PHE A 265 -12.06 -5.63 -15.94
CA PHE A 265 -12.38 -5.02 -17.24
C PHE A 265 -11.20 -5.07 -18.21
N LEU A 266 -9.97 -4.81 -17.77
CA LEU A 266 -8.77 -4.92 -18.61
C LEU A 266 -8.53 -6.37 -19.06
N ASN A 267 -8.71 -7.34 -18.19
CA ASN A 267 -8.60 -8.76 -18.53
C ASN A 267 -9.61 -9.16 -19.62
N GLN A 268 -10.81 -8.61 -19.56
CA GLN A 268 -11.88 -8.94 -20.53
C GLN A 268 -11.77 -8.14 -21.85
N LEU A 269 -11.39 -6.86 -21.78
CA LEU A 269 -11.38 -5.93 -22.92
C LEU A 269 -10.00 -5.82 -23.59
N GLY A 270 -8.96 -6.43 -23.01
CA GLY A 270 -7.57 -6.38 -23.45
C GLY A 270 -6.88 -5.05 -23.14
N ALA A 271 -5.60 -4.94 -23.49
CA ALA A 271 -4.76 -3.78 -23.15
C ALA A 271 -5.28 -2.43 -23.71
N LYS A 272 -6.00 -2.44 -24.82
CA LYS A 272 -6.66 -1.25 -25.37
C LYS A 272 -8.00 -0.95 -24.70
N GLY A 273 -8.42 -1.79 -23.75
CA GLY A 273 -9.71 -1.68 -23.05
C GLY A 273 -9.80 -0.47 -22.12
N SER A 274 -8.67 0.10 -21.67
CA SER A 274 -8.64 1.27 -20.80
C SER A 274 -9.34 2.52 -21.38
N GLN A 275 -9.50 2.59 -22.70
CA GLN A 275 -10.24 3.65 -23.37
C GLN A 275 -11.75 3.36 -23.48
N ARG A 276 -12.20 2.18 -23.10
CA ARG A 276 -13.60 1.74 -23.25
C ARG A 276 -14.42 1.88 -21.99
N PHE A 277 -13.81 2.15 -20.87
CA PHE A 277 -14.50 2.38 -19.60
C PHE A 277 -13.91 3.56 -18.84
N GLU A 278 -14.73 4.22 -18.07
CA GLU A 278 -14.33 5.31 -17.18
C GLU A 278 -15.04 5.21 -15.84
N PHE A 279 -14.36 5.70 -14.80
CA PHE A 279 -14.94 5.79 -13.46
C PHE A 279 -15.51 7.18 -13.21
N SER A 280 -16.63 7.23 -12.51
CA SER A 280 -17.27 8.49 -12.09
C SER A 280 -16.38 9.27 -11.11
N LEU A 281 -15.82 8.58 -10.15
CA LEU A 281 -14.90 9.15 -9.19
C LEU A 281 -13.47 9.09 -9.70
N GLY A 282 -12.77 10.22 -9.58
CA GLY A 282 -11.33 10.28 -9.75
C GLY A 282 -10.59 9.52 -8.66
N ILE A 283 -9.27 9.49 -8.79
CA ILE A 283 -8.37 9.07 -7.71
C ILE A 283 -7.75 10.31 -7.06
N PRO A 284 -7.37 10.26 -5.77
CA PRO A 284 -6.62 11.33 -5.16
C PRO A 284 -5.38 11.69 -5.98
N LEU A 285 -5.15 12.98 -6.15
CA LEU A 285 -4.11 13.48 -7.05
C LEU A 285 -2.70 13.06 -6.59
N ASN A 286 -2.50 12.85 -5.29
CA ASN A 286 -1.26 12.32 -4.72
C ASN A 286 -0.99 10.84 -5.10
N ARG A 287 -1.95 10.14 -5.71
CA ARG A 287 -1.77 8.77 -6.25
C ARG A 287 -1.48 8.76 -7.76
N VAL A 288 -1.64 9.89 -8.44
CA VAL A 288 -1.33 10.04 -9.86
C VAL A 288 0.17 10.21 -10.04
N ALA A 289 0.79 9.48 -10.96
CA ALA A 289 2.24 9.33 -11.06
C ALA A 289 3.02 10.67 -11.08
N LEU A 290 2.69 11.60 -11.96
CA LEU A 290 3.40 12.88 -12.06
C LEU A 290 3.21 13.78 -10.83
N PRO A 291 1.99 14.05 -10.34
CA PRO A 291 1.78 14.76 -9.08
C PRO A 291 2.44 14.11 -7.87
N ARG A 292 2.38 12.78 -7.76
CA ARG A 292 3.06 12.03 -6.71
C ARG A 292 4.56 12.21 -6.75
N THR A 293 5.16 12.16 -7.94
CA THR A 293 6.59 12.41 -8.13
C THR A 293 6.98 13.80 -7.67
N ALA A 294 6.26 14.84 -8.10
CA ALA A 294 6.50 16.21 -7.66
C ALA A 294 6.44 16.33 -6.14
N HIS A 295 5.39 15.77 -5.53
CA HIS A 295 5.22 15.83 -4.07
C HIS A 295 6.33 15.07 -3.33
N LEU A 296 6.74 13.89 -3.79
CA LEU A 296 7.85 13.14 -3.20
C LEU A 296 9.19 13.87 -3.33
N LEU A 297 9.49 14.48 -4.48
CA LEU A 297 10.70 15.30 -4.66
C LEU A 297 10.72 16.44 -3.64
N LEU A 298 9.63 17.19 -3.51
CA LEU A 298 9.52 18.29 -2.54
C LEU A 298 9.63 17.82 -1.09
N ARG A 299 9.03 16.69 -0.75
CA ARG A 299 9.16 16.05 0.58
C ARG A 299 10.59 15.64 0.86
N TRP A 300 11.30 15.11 -0.13
CA TRP A 300 12.69 14.68 0.01
C TRP A 300 13.64 15.85 0.27
N LEU A 301 13.34 17.03 -0.26
CA LEU A 301 14.06 18.26 0.08
C LEU A 301 13.86 18.69 1.56
N ALA A 302 12.74 18.30 2.18
CA ALA A 302 12.39 18.66 3.55
C ALA A 302 12.85 17.63 4.60
N GLY A 303 12.97 16.37 4.21
CA GLY A 303 13.25 15.27 5.14
C GLY A 303 13.46 13.93 4.44
N PRO A 304 13.54 12.83 5.21
CA PRO A 304 13.75 11.52 4.64
C PRO A 304 12.50 11.00 3.92
N LEU A 305 12.71 10.26 2.82
CA LEU A 305 11.71 9.38 2.23
C LEU A 305 11.93 7.94 2.73
N ALA A 306 10.85 7.19 2.90
CA ALA A 306 10.93 5.75 3.12
C ALA A 306 11.56 5.05 1.90
N GLU A 307 12.23 3.94 2.13
CA GLU A 307 12.97 3.23 1.06
C GLU A 307 12.07 2.85 -0.11
N HIS A 308 10.85 2.39 0.16
CA HIS A 308 9.88 2.04 -0.88
C HIS A 308 9.36 3.26 -1.67
N GLU A 309 9.24 4.44 -1.02
CA GLU A 309 8.87 5.68 -1.71
C GLU A 309 10.00 6.15 -2.63
N LEU A 310 11.25 6.06 -2.15
CA LEU A 310 12.43 6.40 -2.95
C LEU A 310 12.59 5.45 -4.13
N ASP A 311 12.45 4.15 -3.91
CA ASP A 311 12.54 3.16 -4.97
C ASP A 311 11.48 3.40 -6.06
N TRP A 312 10.24 3.63 -5.64
CA TRP A 312 9.18 4.01 -6.56
C TRP A 312 9.52 5.29 -7.35
N LEU A 313 9.99 6.33 -6.66
CA LEU A 313 10.36 7.62 -7.26
C LEU A 313 11.44 7.46 -8.34
N LEU A 314 12.47 6.68 -8.06
CA LEU A 314 13.58 6.44 -8.98
C LEU A 314 13.22 5.46 -10.11
N SER A 315 12.23 4.58 -9.89
CA SER A 315 11.81 3.58 -10.89
C SER A 315 10.89 4.14 -11.97
N THR A 316 10.08 5.15 -11.65
CA THR A 316 9.11 5.73 -12.59
C THR A 316 9.72 6.50 -13.75
N GLY A 317 10.96 6.96 -13.60
CA GLY A 317 11.64 7.81 -14.57
C GLY A 317 11.20 9.28 -14.56
N HIS A 318 10.27 9.66 -13.66
CA HIS A 318 9.78 11.05 -13.57
C HIS A 318 10.66 11.96 -12.70
N ALA A 319 11.59 11.39 -11.94
CA ALA A 319 12.57 12.13 -11.12
C ALA A 319 13.89 12.37 -11.85
N ALA A 320 13.97 12.06 -13.13
CA ALA A 320 15.15 12.16 -13.98
C ALA A 320 14.80 12.86 -15.29
N VAL A 321 15.77 13.51 -15.92
CA VAL A 321 15.60 14.17 -17.23
C VAL A 321 15.24 13.16 -18.32
N ASN A 322 15.95 12.03 -18.35
CA ASN A 322 15.81 11.02 -19.39
C ASN A 322 16.07 9.58 -18.89
N ALA A 323 15.87 8.61 -19.79
CA ALA A 323 16.03 7.19 -19.48
C ALA A 323 17.45 6.79 -19.04
N ARG A 324 18.50 7.49 -19.51
CA ARG A 324 19.90 7.21 -19.11
C ARG A 324 20.14 7.55 -17.64
N GLU A 325 19.65 8.71 -17.21
CA GLU A 325 19.67 9.10 -15.79
C GLU A 325 18.88 8.11 -14.92
N THR A 326 17.68 7.77 -15.34
CA THR A 326 16.83 6.77 -14.64
C THR A 326 17.58 5.46 -14.46
N ALA A 327 18.17 4.93 -15.53
CA ALA A 327 18.95 3.68 -15.48
C ALA A 327 20.16 3.77 -14.53
N ALA A 328 20.85 4.92 -14.51
CA ALA A 328 21.99 5.15 -13.61
C ALA A 328 21.57 5.18 -12.14
N LEU A 329 20.47 5.87 -11.80
CA LEU A 329 19.92 5.93 -10.44
C LEU A 329 19.42 4.56 -9.96
N GLN A 330 18.72 3.80 -10.81
CA GLN A 330 18.31 2.43 -10.52
C GLN A 330 19.50 1.49 -10.32
N ALA A 331 20.54 1.60 -11.15
CA ALA A 331 21.77 0.82 -11.00
C ALA A 331 22.47 1.14 -9.67
N HIS A 332 22.44 2.41 -9.24
CA HIS A 332 22.97 2.82 -7.94
C HIS A 332 22.18 2.18 -6.78
N MET A 333 20.85 2.21 -6.81
CA MET A 333 20.01 1.55 -5.80
C MET A 333 20.26 0.04 -5.73
N ARG A 334 20.34 -0.65 -6.87
CA ARG A 334 20.70 -2.07 -6.91
C ARG A 334 22.08 -2.33 -6.30
N ALA A 335 23.04 -1.47 -6.58
CA ALA A 335 24.38 -1.58 -6.01
C ALA A 335 24.45 -1.30 -4.49
N LEU A 336 23.59 -0.45 -3.95
CA LEU A 336 23.43 -0.26 -2.51
C LEU A 336 22.88 -1.52 -1.85
N ARG A 337 21.81 -2.10 -2.42
CA ARG A 337 21.19 -3.34 -1.93
C ARG A 337 22.15 -4.54 -1.98
N SER A 338 22.87 -4.73 -3.09
CA SER A 338 23.83 -5.84 -3.22
C SER A 338 24.98 -5.78 -2.21
N ARG A 339 25.16 -4.65 -1.53
CA ARG A 339 26.19 -4.43 -0.50
C ARG A 339 25.62 -4.38 0.92
N GLY A 340 24.33 -4.61 1.10
CA GLY A 340 23.66 -4.46 2.39
C GLY A 340 23.78 -3.02 2.94
N GLN A 341 23.68 -2.02 2.06
CA GLN A 341 23.73 -0.60 2.41
C GLN A 341 22.38 0.09 2.34
N GLU A 342 21.31 -0.67 2.14
CA GLU A 342 19.93 -0.18 2.19
C GLU A 342 19.60 0.38 3.57
N GLN A 343 18.68 1.32 3.58
CA GLN A 343 18.19 1.97 4.79
C GLN A 343 16.67 2.04 4.75
N PRO A 344 15.98 1.99 5.89
CA PRO A 344 14.52 2.11 5.95
C PRO A 344 14.05 3.48 5.49
N SER A 345 14.90 4.50 5.56
CA SER A 345 14.62 5.84 5.05
C SER A 345 15.91 6.55 4.59
N TRP A 346 15.75 7.44 3.59
CA TRP A 346 16.85 8.15 2.96
C TRP A 346 16.62 9.66 2.97
N THR A 347 17.53 10.43 3.57
CA THR A 347 17.58 11.87 3.31
C THR A 347 18.25 12.10 1.96
N LEU A 348 17.91 13.22 1.28
CA LEU A 348 18.57 13.60 0.04
C LEU A 348 20.10 13.69 0.22
N GLN A 349 20.54 14.31 1.31
CA GLN A 349 21.96 14.43 1.63
C GLN A 349 22.66 13.07 1.74
N THR A 350 22.06 12.11 2.46
CA THR A 350 22.66 10.79 2.63
C THR A 350 22.73 10.04 1.30
N PHE A 351 21.68 10.13 0.48
CA PHE A 351 21.65 9.50 -0.83
C PHE A 351 22.70 10.11 -1.78
N THR A 352 22.76 11.44 -1.86
CA THR A 352 23.72 12.16 -2.72
C THR A 352 25.18 11.88 -2.32
N GLN A 353 25.48 11.75 -1.02
CA GLN A 353 26.81 11.35 -0.54
C GLN A 353 27.22 9.96 -1.02
N THR A 354 26.29 8.99 -1.05
CA THR A 354 26.57 7.65 -1.57
C THR A 354 26.78 7.66 -3.09
N LEU A 355 26.13 8.56 -3.79
CA LEU A 355 26.25 8.74 -5.23
C LEU A 355 27.55 9.45 -5.62
N ALA A 356 27.90 10.55 -4.92
CA ALA A 356 29.11 11.34 -5.14
C ALA A 356 30.41 10.52 -5.04
N GLY A 357 30.48 9.58 -4.11
CA GLY A 357 31.64 8.68 -3.95
C GLY A 357 31.89 7.73 -5.13
N ARG A 358 31.09 7.77 -6.19
CA ARG A 358 31.11 6.82 -7.33
C ARG A 358 30.92 7.44 -8.69
N SER A 359 30.36 8.64 -8.77
CA SER A 359 30.07 9.30 -10.02
C SER A 359 31.32 10.00 -10.53
N GLN A 360 31.70 9.74 -11.77
CA GLN A 360 32.61 10.60 -12.51
C GLN A 360 31.86 11.90 -12.85
N ASP A 361 32.54 13.03 -12.86
CA ASP A 361 31.95 14.37 -13.04
C ASP A 361 31.05 14.54 -14.29
N ASN A 362 31.17 13.66 -15.29
CA ASN A 362 30.39 13.72 -16.52
C ASN A 362 29.40 12.53 -16.69
N SER A 363 29.06 11.84 -15.60
CA SER A 363 28.11 10.72 -15.65
C SER A 363 26.66 11.21 -15.56
N PRO A 364 25.66 10.47 -16.10
CA PRO A 364 24.24 10.82 -15.92
C PRO A 364 23.82 10.97 -14.45
N ALA A 365 24.38 10.13 -13.57
CA ALA A 365 24.15 10.24 -12.13
C ALA A 365 24.80 11.49 -11.51
N GLY A 366 25.96 11.93 -12.04
CA GLY A 366 26.63 13.17 -11.65
C GLY A 366 25.81 14.41 -12.01
N ALA A 367 25.25 14.46 -13.22
CA ALA A 367 24.39 15.56 -13.66
C ALA A 367 23.11 15.66 -12.80
N TRP A 368 22.50 14.53 -12.47
CA TRP A 368 21.36 14.48 -11.54
C TRP A 368 21.75 15.00 -10.15
N LEU A 369 22.90 14.57 -9.63
CA LEU A 369 23.42 14.98 -8.33
C LEU A 369 23.64 16.49 -8.26
N GLU A 370 24.24 17.08 -9.28
CA GLU A 370 24.49 18.52 -9.38
C GLU A 370 23.18 19.32 -9.34
N ARG A 371 22.18 18.92 -10.14
CA ARG A 371 20.86 19.55 -10.13
C ARG A 371 20.18 19.47 -8.76
N MET A 372 20.11 18.30 -8.14
CA MET A 372 19.44 18.14 -6.86
C MET A 372 20.16 18.89 -5.73
N THR A 373 21.47 19.02 -5.81
CA THR A 373 22.27 19.85 -4.88
C THR A 373 21.93 21.32 -5.06
N GLY A 374 21.80 21.80 -6.29
CA GLY A 374 21.38 23.17 -6.62
C GLY A 374 19.99 23.48 -6.09
N VAL A 375 19.03 22.60 -6.34
CA VAL A 375 17.64 22.72 -5.83
C VAL A 375 17.61 22.80 -4.30
N GLN A 376 18.38 21.92 -3.62
CA GLN A 376 18.47 21.93 -2.16
C GLN A 376 19.09 23.24 -1.63
N PHE A 377 20.11 23.74 -2.30
CA PHE A 377 20.74 25.01 -1.93
C PHE A 377 19.75 26.18 -2.05
N ARG A 378 19.02 26.29 -3.18
CA ARG A 378 18.01 27.32 -3.39
C ARG A 378 16.91 27.26 -2.34
N LEU A 379 16.38 26.08 -2.07
CA LEU A 379 15.35 25.91 -1.02
C LEU A 379 15.89 26.36 0.35
N ASN A 380 17.08 25.94 0.73
CA ASN A 380 17.66 26.28 2.01
C ASN A 380 17.87 27.79 2.18
N GLU A 381 18.21 28.49 1.10
CA GLU A 381 18.35 29.96 1.11
C GLU A 381 17.01 30.64 1.33
N PHE A 382 15.94 30.21 0.61
CA PHE A 382 14.61 30.78 0.71
C PHE A 382 13.93 30.40 2.05
N ALA A 383 14.13 29.19 2.54
CA ALA A 383 13.51 28.64 3.75
C ALA A 383 14.14 29.13 5.06
N ARG A 384 15.12 30.05 5.01
CA ARG A 384 15.74 30.65 6.22
C ARG A 384 14.73 31.33 7.15
N ARG A 385 13.60 31.75 6.61
CA ARG A 385 12.49 32.38 7.35
C ARG A 385 11.16 31.75 6.91
N PRO A 386 10.15 31.70 7.79
CA PRO A 386 8.80 31.34 7.39
C PRO A 386 8.30 32.30 6.29
N GLN A 387 7.60 31.78 5.32
CA GLN A 387 7.00 32.51 4.20
C GLN A 387 5.49 32.38 4.21
N THR A 388 4.79 33.22 3.44
CA THR A 388 3.37 33.04 3.22
C THR A 388 3.11 31.79 2.35
N PRO A 389 1.96 31.13 2.47
CA PRO A 389 1.59 30.03 1.59
C PRO A 389 1.71 30.37 0.10
N LEU A 390 1.42 31.58 -0.28
CA LEU A 390 1.53 32.06 -1.68
C LEU A 390 3.01 32.08 -2.13
N GLU A 391 3.91 32.65 -1.31
CA GLU A 391 5.34 32.70 -1.63
C GLU A 391 5.93 31.28 -1.80
N TRP A 392 5.47 30.29 -0.99
CA TRP A 392 5.84 28.88 -1.16
C TRP A 392 5.29 28.31 -2.48
N ALA A 393 4.03 28.60 -2.81
CA ALA A 393 3.40 28.11 -4.05
C ALA A 393 4.09 28.68 -5.30
N GLU A 394 4.58 29.91 -5.26
CA GLU A 394 5.33 30.55 -6.36
C GLU A 394 6.75 29.99 -6.52
N LEU A 395 7.39 29.54 -5.44
CA LEU A 395 8.72 28.94 -5.47
C LEU A 395 8.72 27.53 -6.06
N ILE A 396 7.70 26.71 -5.76
CA ILE A 396 7.65 25.28 -6.12
C ILE A 396 7.82 25.01 -7.61
N PRO A 397 7.14 25.71 -8.54
CA PRO A 397 7.36 25.51 -9.97
C PRO A 397 8.83 25.71 -10.39
N GLN A 398 9.53 26.66 -9.79
CA GLN A 398 10.94 26.93 -10.06
C GLN A 398 11.83 25.78 -9.56
N LEU A 399 11.60 25.27 -8.34
CA LEU A 399 12.33 24.13 -7.80
C LEU A 399 12.12 22.86 -8.63
N LEU A 400 10.89 22.61 -9.08
CA LEU A 400 10.56 21.46 -9.92
C LEU A 400 11.17 21.58 -11.31
N GLN A 401 11.19 22.77 -11.88
CA GLN A 401 11.84 23.05 -13.18
C GLN A 401 13.37 22.82 -13.09
N GLU A 402 14.02 23.29 -12.02
CA GLU A 402 15.43 23.02 -11.76
C GLU A 402 15.73 21.55 -11.53
N ALA A 403 14.85 20.83 -10.83
CA ALA A 403 14.91 19.37 -10.68
C ALA A 403 14.66 18.65 -12.02
N ALA A 404 14.31 19.37 -13.09
CA ALA A 404 13.93 18.87 -14.41
C ALA A 404 12.69 17.97 -14.41
N TRP A 405 11.75 18.21 -13.47
CA TRP A 405 10.43 17.56 -13.50
C TRP A 405 9.53 18.26 -14.55
N PRO A 406 8.74 17.52 -15.35
CA PRO A 406 8.46 16.07 -15.35
C PRO A 406 9.38 15.26 -16.29
N GLY A 407 10.54 15.74 -16.68
CA GLY A 407 11.48 15.14 -17.61
C GLY A 407 11.27 15.58 -19.07
N GLU A 408 12.16 15.11 -19.97
CA GLU A 408 12.14 15.49 -21.40
C GLU A 408 11.17 14.66 -22.24
N ARG A 409 10.56 13.62 -21.71
CA ARG A 409 9.65 12.76 -22.47
C ARG A 409 8.34 13.47 -22.82
N ARG A 410 7.75 13.09 -23.94
CA ARG A 410 6.42 13.58 -24.30
C ARG A 410 5.37 13.06 -23.32
N MET A 411 4.58 13.98 -22.76
CA MET A 411 3.45 13.66 -21.91
C MET A 411 2.25 13.18 -22.75
N SER A 412 1.52 12.22 -22.25
CA SER A 412 0.19 11.87 -22.75
C SER A 412 -0.82 12.97 -22.41
N SER A 413 -2.00 12.94 -23.05
CA SER A 413 -3.08 13.90 -22.74
C SER A 413 -3.50 13.83 -21.26
N SER A 414 -3.61 12.63 -20.67
CA SER A 414 -3.97 12.46 -19.26
C SER A 414 -2.89 12.99 -18.31
N GLU A 415 -1.61 12.82 -18.66
CA GLU A 415 -0.51 13.36 -17.85
C GLU A 415 -0.46 14.89 -17.91
N PHE A 416 -0.72 15.48 -19.06
CA PHE A 416 -0.83 16.92 -19.19
C PHE A 416 -1.98 17.49 -18.33
N GLN A 417 -3.15 16.84 -18.36
CA GLN A 417 -4.28 17.20 -17.50
C GLN A 417 -3.94 17.04 -16.01
N ALA A 418 -3.20 15.99 -15.64
CA ALA A 418 -2.75 15.78 -14.27
C ALA A 418 -1.80 16.89 -13.79
N VAL A 419 -0.89 17.35 -14.65
CA VAL A 419 0.01 18.48 -14.34
C VAL A 419 -0.79 19.78 -14.19
N ARG A 420 -1.77 20.03 -15.03
CA ARG A 420 -2.66 21.20 -14.88
C ARG A 420 -3.44 21.13 -13.56
N ARG A 421 -3.94 19.95 -13.19
CA ARG A 421 -4.65 19.75 -11.92
C ARG A 421 -3.74 19.93 -10.72
N TRP A 422 -2.47 19.49 -10.84
CA TRP A 422 -1.43 19.77 -9.85
C TRP A 422 -1.22 21.28 -9.65
N GLN A 423 -1.12 22.06 -10.72
CA GLN A 423 -0.98 23.53 -10.63
C GLN A 423 -2.16 24.16 -9.90
N GLN A 424 -3.39 23.75 -10.23
CA GLN A 424 -4.59 24.21 -9.51
C GLN A 424 -4.59 23.85 -8.03
N ALA A 425 -4.16 22.63 -7.67
CA ALA A 425 -4.03 22.24 -6.28
C ALA A 425 -2.96 23.04 -5.54
N LEU A 426 -1.87 23.36 -6.21
CA LEU A 426 -0.82 24.23 -5.67
C LEU A 426 -1.32 25.66 -5.42
N GLU A 427 -2.06 26.24 -6.38
CA GLU A 427 -2.73 27.54 -6.21
C GLU A 427 -3.73 27.53 -5.04
N THR A 428 -4.49 26.43 -4.92
CA THR A 428 -5.42 26.24 -3.82
C THR A 428 -4.68 26.21 -2.46
N ALA A 429 -3.56 25.48 -2.35
CA ALA A 429 -2.74 25.47 -1.15
C ALA A 429 -2.11 26.87 -0.86
N GLY A 430 -1.69 27.60 -1.91
CA GLY A 430 -1.19 28.97 -1.82
C GLY A 430 -2.25 29.97 -1.33
N SER A 431 -3.52 29.72 -1.64
CA SER A 431 -4.63 30.60 -1.26
C SER A 431 -4.91 30.65 0.24
N LEU A 432 -4.34 29.73 1.04
CA LEU A 432 -4.43 29.75 2.51
C LEU A 432 -3.71 30.95 3.14
N GLY A 433 -2.88 31.66 2.39
CA GLY A 433 -2.23 32.89 2.86
C GLY A 433 -3.09 34.16 2.82
N PHE A 434 -4.40 34.04 2.69
CA PHE A 434 -5.32 35.18 2.57
C PHE A 434 -5.34 36.10 3.81
N ASP A 435 -4.97 35.59 5.00
CA ASP A 435 -4.82 36.35 6.25
C ASP A 435 -3.38 36.85 6.51
N GLY A 436 -2.43 36.57 5.58
CA GLY A 436 -1.05 37.02 5.65
C GLY A 436 -0.17 36.24 6.63
N HIS A 437 -0.64 35.12 7.22
CA HIS A 437 0.18 34.33 8.13
C HIS A 437 1.35 33.67 7.40
N ARG A 438 2.46 33.42 8.14
CA ARG A 438 3.67 32.82 7.61
C ARG A 438 3.87 31.43 8.21
N ILE A 439 4.22 30.46 7.38
CA ILE A 439 4.41 29.06 7.76
C ILE A 439 5.78 28.53 7.30
N SER A 440 6.23 27.48 7.94
CA SER A 440 7.45 26.79 7.52
C SER A 440 7.24 25.99 6.23
N TRP A 441 8.35 25.64 5.57
CA TRP A 441 8.33 24.73 4.41
C TRP A 441 7.62 23.42 4.72
N LYS A 442 7.91 22.82 5.88
CA LYS A 442 7.33 21.55 6.31
C LYS A 442 5.80 21.64 6.47
N ASP A 443 5.33 22.72 7.07
CA ASP A 443 3.89 22.96 7.28
C ASP A 443 3.17 23.18 5.94
N PHE A 444 3.82 23.93 5.02
CA PHE A 444 3.28 24.10 3.67
C PHE A 444 3.18 22.78 2.92
N LEU A 445 4.22 21.91 2.97
CA LEU A 445 4.16 20.59 2.35
C LEU A 445 3.10 19.67 2.95
N SER A 446 2.88 19.76 4.27
CA SER A 446 1.78 19.05 4.94
C SER A 446 0.42 19.49 4.38
N THR A 447 0.23 20.79 4.25
CA THR A 447 -0.97 21.38 3.65
C THR A 447 -1.16 20.99 2.19
N LEU A 448 -0.12 21.11 1.39
CA LEU A 448 -0.15 20.69 -0.03
C LEU A 448 -0.47 19.19 -0.14
N GLY A 449 0.12 18.35 0.71
CA GLY A 449 -0.16 16.91 0.74
C GLY A 449 -1.64 16.61 0.98
N ARG A 450 -2.29 17.29 1.91
CA ARG A 450 -3.75 17.18 2.16
C ARG A 450 -4.55 17.68 0.96
N THR A 451 -4.23 18.84 0.42
CA THR A 451 -4.91 19.37 -0.77
C THR A 451 -4.84 18.40 -1.95
N LEU A 452 -3.70 17.71 -2.13
CA LEU A 452 -3.54 16.69 -3.17
C LEU A 452 -4.34 15.41 -2.87
N GLU A 453 -4.47 15.03 -1.61
CA GLU A 453 -5.27 13.87 -1.19
C GLU A 453 -6.77 14.11 -1.38
N GLU A 454 -7.23 15.30 -1.07
CA GLU A 454 -8.63 15.72 -1.22
C GLU A 454 -9.00 16.08 -2.68
N THR A 455 -8.01 16.43 -3.51
CA THR A 455 -8.24 16.76 -4.93
C THR A 455 -8.37 15.48 -5.73
N LEU A 456 -9.58 15.17 -6.17
CA LEU A 456 -9.81 14.06 -7.09
C LEU A 456 -9.42 14.42 -8.53
N PHE A 457 -8.81 13.45 -9.19
CA PHE A 457 -8.43 13.54 -10.60
C PHE A 457 -9.00 12.36 -11.39
N ALA A 458 -9.79 12.66 -12.39
CA ALA A 458 -10.16 11.75 -13.45
C ALA A 458 -9.75 12.44 -14.78
N PRO A 459 -8.95 11.79 -15.64
CA PRO A 459 -8.67 12.36 -16.95
C PRO A 459 -9.97 12.50 -17.73
N GLU A 460 -10.13 13.60 -18.45
CA GLU A 460 -11.22 13.75 -19.39
C GLU A 460 -11.11 12.63 -20.42
N SER A 461 -12.08 11.74 -20.41
CA SER A 461 -12.17 10.67 -21.38
C SER A 461 -13.00 11.14 -22.58
N HIS A 462 -12.67 10.59 -23.73
CA HIS A 462 -13.44 10.84 -24.96
C HIS A 462 -14.67 9.92 -24.98
N ASP A 463 -15.62 10.15 -24.04
CA ASP A 463 -16.96 9.54 -24.08
C ASP A 463 -16.91 8.00 -24.09
N ALA A 464 -16.24 7.41 -23.08
CA ALA A 464 -16.13 5.97 -22.96
C ALA A 464 -17.52 5.28 -22.92
N PRO A 465 -17.72 4.20 -23.69
CA PRO A 465 -19.01 3.54 -23.79
C PRO A 465 -19.49 2.88 -22.49
N ILE A 466 -18.56 2.55 -21.58
CA ILE A 466 -18.90 1.98 -20.26
C ILE A 466 -18.58 3.04 -19.21
N GLN A 467 -19.59 3.40 -18.42
CA GLN A 467 -19.42 4.29 -17.27
C GLN A 467 -19.61 3.52 -15.97
N ILE A 468 -18.66 3.66 -15.03
CA ILE A 468 -18.70 2.98 -13.74
C ILE A 468 -18.91 4.06 -12.68
N ALA A 469 -20.01 3.96 -11.93
CA ALA A 469 -20.47 5.01 -11.02
C ALA A 469 -21.01 4.44 -9.70
N GLY A 470 -21.00 5.26 -8.66
CA GLY A 470 -21.78 5.02 -7.46
C GLY A 470 -23.30 5.21 -7.70
N PRO A 471 -24.16 4.69 -6.81
CA PRO A 471 -25.61 4.83 -6.96
C PRO A 471 -26.09 6.29 -7.06
N ALA A 472 -25.61 7.17 -6.20
CA ALA A 472 -25.95 8.60 -6.24
C ALA A 472 -25.35 9.30 -7.48
N GLU A 473 -24.10 8.95 -7.84
CA GLU A 473 -23.38 9.54 -8.98
C GLU A 473 -23.93 9.13 -10.34
N SER A 474 -24.67 8.01 -10.38
CA SER A 474 -25.39 7.56 -11.59
C SER A 474 -26.58 8.46 -11.95
N ALA A 475 -26.92 9.42 -11.09
CA ALA A 475 -28.02 10.34 -11.33
C ALA A 475 -27.79 11.19 -12.60
N GLY A 476 -28.81 11.29 -13.45
CA GLY A 476 -28.75 12.05 -14.69
C GLY A 476 -27.96 11.40 -15.85
N LEU A 477 -27.34 10.22 -15.64
CA LEU A 477 -26.68 9.48 -16.71
C LEU A 477 -27.70 8.73 -17.58
N THR A 478 -27.43 8.65 -18.88
CA THR A 478 -28.21 7.90 -19.87
C THR A 478 -27.45 6.67 -20.32
N ALA A 479 -28.11 5.51 -20.35
CA ALA A 479 -27.53 4.26 -20.80
C ALA A 479 -28.52 3.43 -21.59
N ASP A 480 -28.03 2.54 -22.46
CA ASP A 480 -28.84 1.54 -23.15
C ASP A 480 -29.02 0.29 -22.27
N ALA A 481 -28.14 0.08 -21.31
CA ALA A 481 -28.21 -1.01 -20.34
C ALA A 481 -27.46 -0.65 -19.05
N VAL A 482 -27.95 -1.18 -17.92
CA VAL A 482 -27.40 -0.97 -16.59
C VAL A 482 -27.06 -2.31 -15.95
N TRP A 483 -25.92 -2.38 -15.22
CA TRP A 483 -25.60 -3.46 -14.31
C TRP A 483 -25.26 -2.90 -12.92
N PHE A 484 -26.03 -3.32 -11.91
CA PHE A 484 -25.80 -2.97 -10.51
C PHE A 484 -25.11 -4.12 -9.80
N LEU A 485 -23.88 -3.90 -9.35
CA LEU A 485 -23.01 -4.85 -8.66
C LEU A 485 -23.18 -4.78 -7.13
N GLY A 486 -23.02 -5.90 -6.46
CA GLY A 486 -22.98 -5.97 -5.00
C GLY A 486 -24.32 -5.68 -4.34
N ALA A 487 -25.42 -6.15 -4.91
CA ALA A 487 -26.77 -6.00 -4.37
C ALA A 487 -27.03 -6.93 -3.18
N THR A 488 -26.18 -6.86 -2.14
CA THR A 488 -26.32 -7.62 -0.88
C THR A 488 -27.18 -6.88 0.14
N GLU A 489 -27.71 -7.60 1.13
CA GLU A 489 -28.50 -7.03 2.23
C GLU A 489 -27.70 -6.01 3.07
N ASP A 490 -26.40 -6.24 3.25
CA ASP A 490 -25.50 -5.37 4.02
C ASP A 490 -25.09 -4.11 3.26
N ALA A 491 -25.06 -4.15 1.93
CA ALA A 491 -24.59 -3.06 1.09
C ALA A 491 -25.72 -2.20 0.52
N TRP A 492 -26.92 -2.76 0.30
CA TRP A 492 -28.04 -2.04 -0.29
C TRP A 492 -29.40 -2.38 0.35
N PRO A 493 -30.04 -1.44 1.07
CA PRO A 493 -29.67 0.00 1.28
C PRO A 493 -28.31 0.18 1.95
N ALA A 494 -27.61 1.26 1.58
CA ALA A 494 -26.34 1.58 2.19
C ALA A 494 -26.51 1.83 3.70
N ASN A 495 -25.74 1.14 4.51
CA ASN A 495 -25.72 1.36 5.96
C ASN A 495 -24.72 2.49 6.28
N GLY A 496 -25.12 3.42 7.14
CA GLY A 496 -24.27 4.50 7.62
C GLY A 496 -24.52 4.81 9.08
N ALA A 497 -23.61 5.58 9.68
CA ALA A 497 -23.78 6.07 11.03
C ALA A 497 -24.29 7.51 11.04
N THR A 498 -25.06 7.87 12.09
CA THR A 498 -25.44 9.26 12.34
C THR A 498 -24.20 10.13 12.54
N HIS A 499 -24.30 11.41 12.18
CA HIS A 499 -23.18 12.34 12.32
C HIS A 499 -22.84 12.59 13.81
N PRO A 500 -21.57 12.35 14.25
CA PRO A 500 -21.22 12.35 15.67
C PRO A 500 -21.33 13.73 16.34
N LEU A 501 -21.16 14.82 15.60
CA LEU A 501 -21.21 16.19 16.13
C LEU A 501 -22.63 16.79 16.19
N LEU A 502 -23.65 16.06 15.76
CA LEU A 502 -25.04 16.54 15.78
C LEU A 502 -25.91 15.68 16.70
N PRO A 503 -26.82 16.28 17.47
CA PRO A 503 -27.75 15.50 18.31
C PRO A 503 -28.60 14.53 17.45
N PRO A 504 -28.77 13.27 17.88
CA PRO A 504 -29.56 12.28 17.12
C PRO A 504 -31.03 12.71 16.91
N GLU A 505 -31.60 13.45 17.84
CA GLU A 505 -32.97 13.99 17.75
C GLU A 505 -33.08 14.99 16.59
N VAL A 506 -32.10 15.90 16.47
CA VAL A 506 -32.05 16.88 15.38
C VAL A 506 -31.91 16.19 14.04
N GLN A 507 -31.05 15.18 13.97
CA GLN A 507 -30.84 14.42 12.74
C GLN A 507 -32.12 13.68 12.30
N ARG A 508 -32.81 13.03 13.24
CA ARG A 508 -34.09 12.35 12.95
C ARG A 508 -35.19 13.32 12.53
N GLU A 509 -35.35 14.43 13.26
CA GLU A 509 -36.36 15.43 12.95
C GLU A 509 -36.12 16.05 11.56
N ALA A 510 -34.88 16.38 11.26
CA ALA A 510 -34.47 16.98 10.00
C ALA A 510 -34.33 15.98 8.84
N ARG A 511 -34.57 14.69 9.09
CA ARG A 511 -34.43 13.61 8.09
C ARG A 511 -33.06 13.63 7.41
N MET A 512 -32.00 13.76 8.20
CA MET A 512 -30.62 13.72 7.71
C MET A 512 -30.25 12.29 7.27
N PRO A 513 -29.23 12.12 6.41
CA PRO A 513 -28.73 10.81 6.02
C PRO A 513 -28.40 9.96 7.25
N HIS A 514 -28.70 8.66 7.17
CA HIS A 514 -28.45 7.66 8.23
C HIS A 514 -29.10 7.94 9.60
N ALA A 515 -30.00 8.90 9.66
CA ALA A 515 -30.69 9.22 10.91
C ALA A 515 -31.68 8.12 11.36
N THR A 516 -32.25 7.38 10.42
CA THR A 516 -33.04 6.18 10.66
C THR A 516 -32.93 5.20 9.49
N PRO A 517 -33.05 3.89 9.73
CA PRO A 517 -33.04 2.90 8.65
C PRO A 517 -34.13 3.12 7.59
N GLN A 518 -35.28 3.69 8.01
CA GLN A 518 -36.38 4.00 7.08
C GLN A 518 -35.97 5.06 6.04
N PHE A 519 -35.19 6.06 6.44
CA PHE A 519 -34.72 7.08 5.48
C PHE A 519 -33.74 6.54 4.49
N ASP A 520 -32.84 5.65 4.93
CA ASP A 520 -31.88 4.99 4.04
C ASP A 520 -32.61 4.06 3.07
N TRP A 521 -33.66 3.37 3.55
CA TRP A 521 -34.55 2.57 2.73
C TRP A 521 -35.28 3.42 1.67
N ASP A 522 -35.93 4.52 2.07
CA ASP A 522 -36.70 5.40 1.17
C ASP A 522 -35.77 6.00 0.09
N LEU A 523 -34.55 6.39 0.45
CA LEU A 523 -33.55 6.90 -0.48
C LEU A 523 -33.10 5.83 -1.45
N ALA A 524 -32.75 4.63 -0.94
CA ALA A 524 -32.35 3.50 -1.78
C ALA A 524 -33.48 3.06 -2.73
N GLN A 525 -34.73 3.12 -2.26
CA GLN A 525 -35.89 2.86 -3.10
C GLN A 525 -36.03 3.90 -4.23
N SER A 526 -35.84 5.18 -3.92
CA SER A 526 -35.88 6.24 -4.95
C SER A 526 -34.80 6.05 -6.00
N ILE A 527 -33.55 5.75 -5.56
CA ILE A 527 -32.41 5.49 -6.45
C ILE A 527 -32.68 4.22 -7.30
N SER A 528 -33.15 3.12 -6.69
CA SER A 528 -33.45 1.89 -7.40
C SER A 528 -34.57 2.10 -8.46
N ALA A 529 -35.61 2.82 -8.12
CA ALA A 529 -36.66 3.19 -9.06
C ALA A 529 -36.15 4.04 -10.23
N ARG A 530 -35.25 4.98 -9.96
CA ARG A 530 -34.59 5.77 -11.01
C ARG A 530 -33.72 4.90 -11.92
N LEU A 531 -32.92 3.99 -11.35
CA LEU A 531 -32.10 3.05 -12.14
C LEU A 531 -32.96 2.16 -13.04
N LEU A 532 -34.08 1.64 -12.52
CA LEU A 532 -35.03 0.85 -13.29
C LEU A 532 -35.69 1.60 -14.46
N SER A 533 -35.71 2.95 -14.40
CA SER A 533 -36.21 3.79 -15.49
C SER A 533 -35.10 4.45 -16.31
N SER A 534 -33.83 4.15 -16.04
CA SER A 534 -32.69 4.76 -16.73
C SER A 534 -32.26 4.05 -18.01
N ALA A 535 -32.68 2.81 -18.22
CA ALA A 535 -32.33 1.99 -19.37
C ALA A 535 -33.41 0.93 -19.68
N PRO A 536 -33.55 0.45 -20.94
CA PRO A 536 -34.47 -0.63 -21.32
C PRO A 536 -34.13 -1.96 -20.65
N GLU A 537 -32.88 -2.18 -20.26
CA GLU A 537 -32.41 -3.39 -19.60
C GLU A 537 -31.60 -3.05 -18.35
N VAL A 538 -32.01 -3.62 -17.23
CA VAL A 538 -31.36 -3.45 -15.93
C VAL A 538 -31.05 -4.81 -15.31
N GLN A 539 -29.80 -5.02 -14.97
CA GLN A 539 -29.35 -6.24 -14.29
C GLN A 539 -28.83 -5.88 -12.91
N PHE A 540 -29.17 -6.70 -11.94
CA PHE A 540 -28.62 -6.68 -10.59
C PHE A 540 -27.81 -7.95 -10.37
N SER A 541 -26.78 -7.89 -9.53
CA SER A 541 -26.07 -9.07 -9.08
C SER A 541 -25.57 -8.92 -7.66
N TYR A 542 -25.34 -10.06 -7.02
CA TYR A 542 -24.64 -10.14 -5.76
C TYR A 542 -23.74 -11.37 -5.73
N ALA A 543 -22.69 -11.35 -4.91
CA ALA A 543 -21.83 -12.48 -4.66
C ALA A 543 -22.35 -13.28 -3.47
N HIS A 544 -22.47 -14.60 -3.59
CA HIS A 544 -22.87 -15.49 -2.50
C HIS A 544 -21.84 -15.48 -1.36
N GLN A 545 -20.54 -15.39 -1.72
CA GLN A 545 -19.44 -15.26 -0.76
C GLN A 545 -18.61 -14.02 -1.03
N ILE A 546 -18.29 -13.27 0.03
CA ILE A 546 -17.37 -12.12 0.02
C ILE A 546 -16.32 -12.38 1.09
N GLU A 547 -15.05 -12.48 0.70
CA GLU A 547 -13.93 -12.79 1.61
C GLU A 547 -14.17 -14.05 2.50
N GLY A 548 -14.83 -15.06 1.93
CA GLY A 548 -15.14 -16.30 2.62
C GLY A 548 -16.38 -16.24 3.55
N VAL A 549 -17.07 -15.11 3.61
CA VAL A 549 -18.31 -14.94 4.39
C VAL A 549 -19.51 -15.01 3.46
N GLU A 550 -20.52 -15.82 3.83
CA GLU A 550 -21.78 -15.88 3.10
C GLU A 550 -22.52 -14.55 3.17
N SER A 551 -23.01 -14.06 2.04
CA SER A 551 -23.84 -12.88 1.92
C SER A 551 -25.27 -13.21 1.47
N ARG A 552 -26.20 -12.28 1.71
CA ARG A 552 -27.59 -12.41 1.33
C ARG A 552 -27.99 -11.36 0.30
N PRO A 553 -28.95 -11.69 -0.59
CA PRO A 553 -29.46 -10.72 -1.55
C PRO A 553 -30.20 -9.57 -0.87
N SER A 554 -30.06 -8.36 -1.42
CA SER A 554 -30.80 -7.18 -0.97
C SER A 554 -32.32 -7.41 -1.06
N ARG A 555 -33.00 -7.24 0.07
CA ARG A 555 -34.49 -7.33 0.14
C ARG A 555 -35.16 -6.30 -0.76
N LEU A 556 -34.58 -5.13 -0.90
CA LEU A 556 -35.08 -4.09 -1.78
C LEU A 556 -35.03 -4.53 -3.24
N ILE A 557 -33.93 -5.13 -3.66
CA ILE A 557 -33.78 -5.60 -5.05
C ILE A 557 -34.68 -6.82 -5.30
N VAL A 558 -34.84 -7.72 -4.33
CA VAL A 558 -35.80 -8.84 -4.42
C VAL A 558 -37.23 -8.35 -4.66
N GLN A 559 -37.63 -7.24 -4.05
CA GLN A 559 -38.98 -6.65 -4.29
C GLN A 559 -39.17 -6.16 -5.73
N HIS A 560 -38.12 -5.71 -6.39
CA HIS A 560 -38.21 -5.18 -7.76
C HIS A 560 -37.94 -6.22 -8.84
N ALA A 561 -37.04 -7.16 -8.61
CA ALA A 561 -36.52 -8.10 -9.61
C ALA A 561 -36.90 -9.57 -9.35
N GLY A 562 -37.52 -9.87 -8.20
CA GLY A 562 -37.77 -11.25 -7.75
C GLY A 562 -36.54 -11.91 -7.17
N SER A 563 -36.61 -13.23 -6.94
CA SER A 563 -35.47 -14.00 -6.40
C SER A 563 -34.31 -14.04 -7.40
N ALA A 564 -33.10 -14.01 -6.87
CA ALA A 564 -31.90 -14.12 -7.68
C ALA A 564 -31.81 -15.48 -8.37
N GLN A 565 -31.35 -15.49 -9.61
CA GLN A 565 -31.07 -16.68 -10.41
C GLN A 565 -29.55 -16.90 -10.42
N LEU A 566 -29.11 -18.14 -10.52
CA LEU A 566 -27.69 -18.42 -10.70
C LEU A 566 -27.14 -17.71 -11.96
N MET A 567 -25.93 -17.21 -11.85
CA MET A 567 -25.26 -16.53 -12.94
C MET A 567 -25.22 -17.45 -14.17
N PRO A 568 -25.62 -16.98 -15.37
CA PRO A 568 -25.58 -17.80 -16.57
C PRO A 568 -24.17 -18.32 -16.88
N THR A 569 -24.06 -19.60 -17.20
CA THR A 569 -22.75 -20.27 -17.51
C THR A 569 -21.96 -19.51 -18.57
N GLU A 570 -22.63 -18.89 -19.53
CA GLU A 570 -22.02 -18.08 -20.57
C GLU A 570 -21.25 -16.85 -20.05
N LEU A 571 -21.66 -16.34 -18.89
CA LEU A 571 -21.00 -15.23 -18.21
C LEU A 571 -19.92 -15.72 -17.22
N ILE A 572 -19.99 -16.98 -16.77
CA ILE A 572 -19.03 -17.60 -15.85
C ILE A 572 -17.85 -18.19 -16.63
N ALA A 573 -18.10 -18.81 -17.78
CA ALA A 573 -17.05 -19.47 -18.54
C ALA A 573 -15.91 -18.49 -18.86
N ALA A 574 -14.73 -18.84 -18.44
CA ALA A 574 -13.52 -18.19 -18.93
C ALA A 574 -13.57 -18.13 -20.46
N PRO A 575 -13.05 -17.08 -21.13
CA PRO A 575 -12.75 -17.18 -22.55
C PRO A 575 -11.99 -18.48 -22.70
N GLY A 576 -12.45 -19.36 -23.59
CA GLY A 576 -11.89 -20.70 -23.75
C GLY A 576 -10.38 -20.60 -23.71
N ALA A 577 -9.73 -21.50 -22.98
CA ALA A 577 -8.29 -21.47 -22.78
C ALA A 577 -7.66 -21.07 -24.10
N ASP A 578 -6.81 -20.05 -24.07
CA ASP A 578 -6.09 -19.59 -25.26
C ASP A 578 -5.59 -20.84 -25.96
N PRO A 579 -6.01 -21.15 -27.18
CA PRO A 579 -5.59 -22.39 -27.86
C PRO A 579 -4.08 -22.51 -27.98
N LEU A 580 -3.36 -21.42 -27.70
CA LEU A 580 -1.90 -21.37 -27.62
C LEU A 580 -1.36 -21.65 -26.22
N THR A 581 -2.21 -21.76 -25.18
CA THR A 581 -1.75 -22.12 -23.83
C THR A 581 -1.61 -23.62 -23.76
N VAL A 582 -0.39 -24.10 -23.93
CA VAL A 582 -0.03 -25.51 -23.75
C VAL A 582 0.57 -25.65 -22.37
N SER A 583 -0.01 -26.49 -21.53
CA SER A 583 0.64 -26.92 -20.29
C SER A 583 1.76 -27.87 -20.67
N VAL A 584 3.01 -27.48 -20.42
CA VAL A 584 4.18 -28.30 -20.67
C VAL A 584 4.73 -28.75 -19.31
N GLU A 585 4.68 -30.05 -19.07
CA GLU A 585 5.41 -30.64 -17.96
C GLU A 585 6.84 -30.89 -18.42
N ASP A 586 7.79 -30.18 -17.84
CA ASP A 586 9.22 -30.33 -18.15
C ASP A 586 9.96 -30.89 -16.92
N PHE A 587 10.23 -32.20 -16.96
CA PHE A 587 11.02 -32.93 -15.97
C PHE A 587 12.51 -33.01 -16.34
N SER A 588 12.97 -32.24 -17.33
CA SER A 588 14.37 -32.25 -17.74
C SER A 588 15.26 -31.72 -16.62
N ARG A 589 16.37 -32.43 -16.39
CA ARG A 589 17.41 -32.01 -15.43
C ARG A 589 18.56 -31.39 -16.22
N ILE A 590 18.96 -30.20 -15.78
CA ILE A 590 20.12 -29.50 -16.32
C ILE A 590 21.29 -29.73 -15.37
N PRO A 591 22.29 -30.58 -15.72
CA PRO A 591 23.44 -30.84 -14.86
C PRO A 591 24.19 -29.53 -14.51
N PHE A 592 24.76 -29.48 -13.30
CA PHE A 592 25.62 -28.40 -12.89
C PHE A 592 27.06 -28.71 -13.31
N PRO A 593 27.83 -27.74 -13.82
CA PRO A 593 29.23 -28.01 -14.18
C PRO A 593 30.06 -28.27 -12.89
N PRO A 594 30.97 -29.27 -12.94
CA PRO A 594 31.88 -29.50 -11.83
C PRO A 594 32.78 -28.30 -11.59
N GLY A 595 33.25 -28.11 -10.34
CA GLY A 595 34.17 -27.04 -9.98
C GLY A 595 33.79 -26.33 -8.68
N ARG A 596 34.36 -25.13 -8.47
CA ARG A 596 34.15 -24.35 -7.26
C ARG A 596 32.76 -23.75 -7.19
N ILE A 597 32.05 -24.01 -6.08
CA ILE A 597 30.71 -23.50 -5.85
C ILE A 597 30.74 -22.40 -4.78
N SER A 598 29.99 -21.32 -5.03
CA SER A 598 29.76 -20.26 -4.03
C SER A 598 28.67 -20.67 -3.04
N GLY A 599 28.85 -20.38 -1.74
CA GLY A 599 27.85 -20.64 -0.69
C GLY A 599 28.19 -21.78 0.28
N GLY A 600 29.32 -22.46 0.08
CA GLY A 600 29.84 -23.46 1.02
C GLY A 600 28.83 -24.56 1.36
N ALA A 601 28.79 -24.98 2.63
CA ALA A 601 27.84 -25.98 3.14
C ALA A 601 26.35 -25.58 2.94
N GLY A 602 26.06 -24.27 2.81
CA GLY A 602 24.71 -23.75 2.64
C GLY A 602 23.98 -24.26 1.39
N VAL A 603 24.72 -24.62 0.32
CA VAL A 603 24.15 -25.18 -0.90
C VAL A 603 23.62 -26.60 -0.65
N LEU A 604 24.39 -27.43 0.04
CA LEU A 604 23.96 -28.78 0.38
C LEU A 604 22.84 -28.79 1.42
N THR A 605 22.87 -27.84 2.37
CA THR A 605 21.75 -27.60 3.29
C THR A 605 20.48 -27.23 2.51
N ALA A 606 20.57 -26.33 1.54
CA ALA A 606 19.44 -25.97 0.69
C ALA A 606 18.94 -27.15 -0.13
N GLN A 607 19.84 -27.98 -0.69
CA GLN A 607 19.52 -29.20 -1.47
C GLN A 607 18.78 -30.22 -0.58
N SER A 608 19.21 -30.39 0.66
CA SER A 608 18.54 -31.26 1.64
C SER A 608 17.16 -30.75 2.05
N GLN A 609 17.03 -29.43 2.25
CA GLN A 609 15.75 -28.81 2.64
C GLN A 609 14.73 -28.84 1.52
N CYS A 610 15.13 -28.48 0.29
CA CYS A 610 14.32 -28.53 -0.92
C CYS A 610 15.24 -28.39 -2.15
N PRO A 611 15.26 -29.37 -3.08
CA PRO A 611 16.08 -29.31 -4.28
C PRO A 611 15.87 -28.02 -5.11
N PHE A 612 14.60 -27.59 -5.23
CA PHE A 612 14.29 -26.32 -5.90
C PHE A 612 14.94 -25.10 -5.20
N LYS A 613 15.00 -25.10 -3.88
CA LYS A 613 15.65 -24.02 -3.11
C LYS A 613 17.13 -23.90 -3.47
N ALA A 614 17.85 -25.04 -3.53
CA ALA A 614 19.25 -25.07 -3.93
C ALA A 614 19.44 -24.58 -5.37
N PHE A 615 18.61 -25.04 -6.29
CA PHE A 615 18.59 -24.61 -7.68
C PHE A 615 18.35 -23.10 -7.80
N ALA A 616 17.30 -22.60 -7.17
CA ALA A 616 16.96 -21.19 -7.23
C ALA A 616 18.04 -20.29 -6.64
N GLN A 617 18.61 -20.65 -5.48
CA GLN A 617 19.62 -19.84 -4.81
C GLN A 617 20.99 -19.93 -5.47
N ALA A 618 21.46 -21.13 -5.81
CA ALA A 618 22.81 -21.34 -6.33
C ALA A 618 22.93 -21.09 -7.85
N ARG A 619 21.88 -21.37 -8.63
CA ARG A 619 21.91 -21.25 -10.11
C ARG A 619 21.21 -20.00 -10.64
N LEU A 620 20.04 -19.66 -10.10
CA LEU A 620 19.28 -18.48 -10.51
C LEU A 620 19.67 -17.22 -9.72
N GLY A 621 20.40 -17.37 -8.59
CA GLY A 621 20.73 -16.25 -7.71
C GLY A 621 19.50 -15.65 -6.99
N ALA A 622 18.40 -16.41 -6.95
CA ALA A 622 17.16 -15.98 -6.29
C ALA A 622 17.38 -15.89 -4.77
N ARG A 623 17.00 -14.75 -4.22
CA ARG A 623 17.06 -14.51 -2.77
C ARG A 623 15.77 -13.83 -2.33
N SER A 624 15.31 -14.16 -1.13
CA SER A 624 14.24 -13.43 -0.48
C SER A 624 14.65 -11.97 -0.26
N TRP A 625 13.74 -11.06 -0.54
CA TRP A 625 13.97 -9.65 -0.21
C TRP A 625 13.67 -9.43 1.27
N GLU A 626 14.68 -9.06 2.02
CA GLU A 626 14.50 -8.59 3.38
C GLU A 626 14.31 -7.07 3.37
N PRO A 627 13.26 -6.55 4.05
CA PRO A 627 13.09 -5.11 4.19
C PRO A 627 14.24 -4.51 4.99
N ALA A 628 14.69 -3.32 4.59
CA ALA A 628 15.72 -2.59 5.32
C ALA A 628 15.28 -2.32 6.77
N ARG A 629 16.18 -2.60 7.72
CA ARG A 629 15.94 -2.43 9.16
C ARG A 629 16.89 -1.40 9.75
N THR A 630 16.42 -0.72 10.79
CA THR A 630 17.31 0.13 11.60
C THR A 630 18.20 -0.74 12.50
N GLY A 631 19.50 -0.41 12.55
CA GLY A 631 20.47 -1.12 13.38
C GLY A 631 21.11 -2.33 12.69
N LEU A 632 21.73 -3.20 13.48
CA LEU A 632 22.42 -4.41 13.01
C LEU A 632 21.41 -5.52 12.74
N THR A 633 21.54 -6.19 11.60
CA THR A 633 20.74 -7.39 11.29
C THR A 633 21.17 -8.57 12.18
N PRO A 634 20.31 -9.60 12.34
CA PRO A 634 20.71 -10.82 13.07
C PRO A 634 21.99 -11.46 12.52
N ALA A 635 22.15 -11.50 11.18
CA ALA A 635 23.35 -12.00 10.53
C ALA A 635 24.59 -11.17 10.87
N GLN A 636 24.50 -9.84 10.86
CA GLN A 636 25.61 -8.96 11.26
C GLN A 636 25.98 -9.11 12.74
N ARG A 637 24.99 -9.29 13.63
CA ARG A 637 25.24 -9.59 15.05
C ARG A 637 25.93 -10.93 15.23
N GLY A 638 25.51 -11.96 14.48
CA GLY A 638 26.17 -13.26 14.46
C GLY A 638 27.61 -13.16 14.01
N GLN A 639 27.87 -12.48 12.89
CA GLN A 639 29.24 -12.29 12.37
C GLN A 639 30.15 -11.57 13.36
N LEU A 640 29.67 -10.49 14.02
CA LEU A 640 30.45 -9.80 15.06
C LEU A 640 30.73 -10.69 16.26
N LEU A 641 29.81 -11.57 16.65
CA LEU A 641 30.03 -12.56 17.70
C LEU A 641 31.13 -13.53 17.33
N HIS A 642 31.11 -14.13 16.13
CA HIS A 642 32.17 -15.03 15.63
C HIS A 642 33.53 -14.30 15.57
N ASP A 643 33.59 -13.09 15.02
CA ASP A 643 34.79 -12.30 14.93
C ASP A 643 35.39 -11.99 16.33
N VAL A 644 34.58 -11.74 17.36
CA VAL A 644 35.00 -11.51 18.74
C VAL A 644 35.51 -12.80 19.35
N LEU A 645 34.79 -13.91 19.20
CA LEU A 645 35.20 -15.22 19.73
C LEU A 645 36.51 -15.69 19.07
N HIS A 646 36.63 -15.51 17.76
CA HIS A 646 37.89 -15.75 17.05
C HIS A 646 39.05 -14.92 17.65
N ALA A 647 38.85 -13.63 17.92
CA ALA A 647 39.85 -12.76 18.49
C ALA A 647 40.21 -13.18 19.93
N VAL A 648 39.23 -13.62 20.74
CA VAL A 648 39.43 -14.11 22.09
C VAL A 648 40.28 -15.41 22.10
N TRP A 649 40.08 -16.29 21.13
CA TRP A 649 40.78 -17.58 21.05
C TRP A 649 41.94 -17.62 20.03
N ALA A 650 42.42 -16.45 19.59
CA ALA A 650 43.51 -16.36 18.61
C ALA A 650 44.88 -16.73 19.15
N GLY A 651 45.00 -16.94 20.47
CA GLY A 651 46.25 -17.25 21.14
C GLY A 651 47.05 -16.04 21.62
N PRO A 652 48.06 -16.27 22.49
CA PRO A 652 48.93 -15.22 23.01
C PRO A 652 49.69 -14.47 21.89
N PRO A 653 50.05 -13.16 22.08
CA PRO A 653 49.87 -12.42 23.34
C PRO A 653 48.51 -11.77 23.58
N GLU A 654 47.62 -11.72 22.57
CA GLU A 654 46.40 -10.93 22.64
C GLU A 654 45.14 -11.75 22.98
N GLY A 655 45.22 -13.07 22.90
CA GLY A 655 44.09 -14.00 23.13
C GLY A 655 44.48 -15.21 23.96
N LEU A 656 43.52 -16.12 24.15
CA LEU A 656 43.65 -17.37 24.91
C LEU A 656 43.91 -18.54 23.96
N ARG A 657 44.56 -19.60 24.45
CA ARG A 657 44.79 -20.84 23.69
C ARG A 657 44.29 -22.08 24.40
N SER A 658 44.14 -22.01 25.72
CA SER A 658 43.77 -23.18 26.51
C SER A 658 42.80 -22.83 27.64
N HIS A 659 42.19 -23.86 28.21
CA HIS A 659 41.39 -23.75 29.43
C HIS A 659 42.22 -23.16 30.58
N ALA A 660 43.52 -23.53 30.67
CA ALA A 660 44.40 -23.03 31.71
C ALA A 660 44.59 -21.50 31.60
N ASP A 661 44.77 -20.95 30.36
CA ASP A 661 44.84 -19.50 30.12
C ASP A 661 43.54 -18.81 30.57
N LEU A 662 42.38 -19.42 30.27
CA LEU A 662 41.08 -18.86 30.61
C LEU A 662 40.84 -18.83 32.15
N VAL A 663 41.23 -19.89 32.84
CA VAL A 663 41.10 -19.96 34.31
C VAL A 663 42.09 -19.01 35.00
N ALA A 664 43.30 -18.87 34.48
CA ALA A 664 44.33 -17.95 34.98
C ALA A 664 44.03 -16.48 34.74
N LEU A 665 43.06 -16.16 33.87
CA LEU A 665 42.72 -14.79 33.50
C LEU A 665 42.02 -14.06 34.67
N PRO A 666 42.59 -12.94 35.18
CA PRO A 666 42.06 -12.23 36.35
C PRO A 666 40.76 -11.49 36.03
N ASP A 667 40.63 -10.94 34.82
CA ASP A 667 39.44 -10.19 34.36
C ASP A 667 39.07 -10.57 32.94
N LYS A 668 38.08 -11.45 32.83
CA LYS A 668 37.52 -11.89 31.54
C LYS A 668 36.81 -10.75 30.81
N ARG A 669 36.17 -9.87 31.58
CA ARG A 669 35.40 -8.77 31.01
C ARG A 669 36.26 -7.71 30.33
N ASP A 670 37.43 -7.43 30.89
CA ASP A 670 38.36 -6.47 30.29
C ASP A 670 38.93 -7.01 28.98
N LEU A 671 39.36 -8.27 28.94
CA LEU A 671 39.81 -8.94 27.71
C LEU A 671 38.73 -8.87 26.63
N VAL A 672 37.51 -9.32 26.96
CA VAL A 672 36.41 -9.31 26.01
C VAL A 672 36.08 -7.87 25.55
N GLY A 673 36.05 -6.91 26.46
CA GLY A 673 35.79 -5.50 26.15
C GLY A 673 36.79 -4.93 25.17
N SER A 674 38.08 -5.27 25.30
CA SER A 674 39.12 -4.83 24.38
C SER A 674 38.93 -5.38 22.97
N HIS A 675 38.64 -6.67 22.87
CA HIS A 675 38.36 -7.34 21.59
C HIS A 675 37.06 -6.84 20.92
N VAL A 676 35.97 -6.64 21.67
CA VAL A 676 34.71 -6.09 21.15
C VAL A 676 34.94 -4.70 20.53
N ARG A 677 35.62 -3.80 21.24
CA ARG A 677 35.94 -2.45 20.70
C ARG A 677 36.75 -2.53 19.42
N ARG A 678 37.78 -3.39 19.38
CA ARG A 678 38.65 -3.58 18.21
C ARG A 678 37.90 -4.15 17.03
N VAL A 679 37.09 -5.18 17.24
CA VAL A 679 36.27 -5.82 16.19
C VAL A 679 35.22 -4.84 15.62
N PHE A 680 34.53 -4.08 16.48
CA PHE A 680 33.57 -3.07 16.02
C PHE A 680 34.24 -1.98 15.18
N ALA A 681 35.46 -1.56 15.57
CA ALA A 681 36.23 -0.56 14.81
C ALA A 681 36.68 -1.09 13.45
N ALA A 682 37.08 -2.37 13.39
CA ALA A 682 37.67 -2.97 12.18
C ALA A 682 36.61 -3.51 11.19
N LYS A 683 35.55 -4.13 11.70
CA LYS A 683 34.57 -4.90 10.88
C LYS A 683 33.34 -4.10 10.53
N LEU A 684 32.91 -3.15 11.36
CA LEU A 684 31.81 -2.26 11.00
C LEU A 684 32.32 -1.23 9.98
N ARG A 685 31.79 -1.34 8.75
CA ARG A 685 32.14 -0.38 7.68
C ARG A 685 31.91 1.05 8.14
N PRO A 686 32.81 2.01 7.88
CA PRO A 686 32.68 3.39 8.32
C PRO A 686 31.34 4.03 7.96
N ALA A 687 30.83 3.75 6.75
CA ALA A 687 29.54 4.24 6.29
C ALA A 687 28.33 3.68 7.09
N LEU A 688 28.39 2.41 7.53
CA LEU A 688 27.36 1.81 8.37
C LEU A 688 27.44 2.36 9.80
N ARG A 689 28.66 2.49 10.33
CA ARG A 689 28.92 3.03 11.67
C ARG A 689 28.51 4.51 11.81
N ALA A 690 28.77 5.33 10.78
CA ALA A 690 28.37 6.74 10.77
C ALA A 690 26.85 6.98 10.80
N ARG A 691 26.05 5.98 10.41
CA ARG A 691 24.57 6.04 10.35
C ARG A 691 23.90 5.58 11.62
N MET A 692 24.64 4.92 12.52
CA MET A 692 24.09 4.44 13.77
C MET A 692 24.34 5.45 14.88
N PRO A 693 23.34 5.76 15.72
CA PRO A 693 23.56 6.58 16.89
C PRO A 693 24.66 5.99 17.77
N GLN A 694 25.56 6.81 18.28
CA GLN A 694 26.67 6.36 19.15
C GLN A 694 26.16 5.53 20.32
N ARG A 695 25.03 5.96 20.91
CA ARG A 695 24.40 5.24 22.03
C ARG A 695 23.95 3.83 21.65
N TYR A 696 23.46 3.62 20.42
CA TYR A 696 23.09 2.28 19.92
C TYR A 696 24.33 1.37 19.82
N LEU A 697 25.44 1.88 19.28
CA LEU A 697 26.69 1.13 19.18
C LEU A 697 27.25 0.75 20.55
N GLU A 698 27.18 1.64 21.54
CA GLU A 698 27.57 1.38 22.92
C GLU A 698 26.72 0.28 23.56
N LEU A 699 25.40 0.28 23.32
CA LEU A 699 24.48 -0.75 23.80
C LEU A 699 24.76 -2.11 23.16
N GLU A 700 25.02 -2.18 21.87
CA GLU A 700 25.37 -3.41 21.16
C GLU A 700 26.72 -3.96 21.63
N GLN A 701 27.72 -3.11 21.82
CA GLN A 701 29.01 -3.50 22.43
C GLN A 701 28.80 -4.03 23.84
N GLY A 702 28.04 -3.33 24.68
CA GLY A 702 27.73 -3.74 26.06
C GLY A 702 26.98 -5.09 26.12
N ARG A 703 26.08 -5.31 25.17
CA ARG A 703 25.36 -6.60 25.03
C ARG A 703 26.34 -7.73 24.70
N LEU A 704 27.21 -7.51 23.73
CA LEU A 704 28.16 -8.53 23.27
C LEU A 704 29.23 -8.82 24.35
N ILE A 705 29.71 -7.79 25.05
CA ILE A 705 30.66 -7.96 26.18
C ILE A 705 30.04 -8.86 27.25
N ARG A 706 28.80 -8.61 27.67
CA ARG A 706 28.11 -9.45 28.67
C ARG A 706 27.97 -10.88 28.17
N LEU A 707 27.44 -11.07 26.97
CA LEU A 707 27.19 -12.39 26.41
C LEU A 707 28.47 -13.25 26.30
N VAL A 708 29.56 -12.67 25.79
CA VAL A 708 30.83 -13.39 25.64
C VAL A 708 31.51 -13.60 26.99
N THR A 709 31.39 -12.68 27.96
CA THR A 709 31.92 -12.87 29.31
C THR A 709 31.20 -14.03 30.03
N GLU A 710 29.86 -14.06 29.98
CA GLU A 710 29.05 -15.16 30.52
C GLU A 710 29.41 -16.51 29.85
N TRP A 711 29.66 -16.50 28.53
CA TRP A 711 30.12 -17.66 27.79
C TRP A 711 31.50 -18.15 28.28
N LEU A 712 32.46 -17.26 28.49
CA LEU A 712 33.80 -17.59 29.04
C LEU A 712 33.72 -18.12 30.47
N GLU A 713 32.75 -17.67 31.27
CA GLU A 713 32.49 -18.25 32.60
C GLU A 713 31.97 -19.71 32.51
N PHE A 714 31.07 -19.98 31.57
CA PHE A 714 30.62 -21.36 31.27
C PHE A 714 31.79 -22.22 30.79
N GLU A 715 32.64 -21.74 29.89
CA GLU A 715 33.80 -22.49 29.41
C GLU A 715 34.89 -22.72 30.49
N ALA A 716 35.07 -21.79 31.41
CA ALA A 716 35.96 -21.99 32.57
C ALA A 716 35.50 -23.11 33.52
N ALA A 717 34.23 -23.47 33.49
CA ALA A 717 33.69 -24.57 34.24
C ALA A 717 33.73 -25.94 33.51
N ARG A 718 34.28 -25.99 32.31
CA ARG A 718 34.45 -27.23 31.52
C ARG A 718 35.63 -28.08 31.99
N VAL A 719 35.73 -29.25 31.45
CA VAL A 719 36.96 -30.06 31.47
C VAL A 719 38.06 -29.34 30.73
N PRO A 720 39.35 -29.43 31.12
CA PRO A 720 40.46 -28.81 30.42
C PRO A 720 40.50 -29.18 28.93
N PHE A 721 40.81 -28.15 28.09
CA PHE A 721 40.92 -28.26 26.64
C PHE A 721 42.01 -27.35 26.10
N GLU A 722 42.45 -27.62 24.89
CA GLU A 722 43.34 -26.74 24.09
C GLU A 722 42.68 -26.38 22.77
N VAL A 723 42.66 -25.10 22.42
CA VAL A 723 42.13 -24.62 21.16
C VAL A 723 43.16 -24.83 20.05
N LEU A 724 42.92 -25.71 19.11
CA LEU A 724 43.81 -26.04 18.02
C LEU A 724 43.68 -25.03 16.87
N LYS A 725 42.44 -24.78 16.42
CA LYS A 725 42.17 -23.90 15.28
C LYS A 725 40.92 -23.06 15.56
N THR A 726 40.92 -21.81 15.05
CA THR A 726 39.72 -20.94 15.01
C THR A 726 39.56 -20.36 13.62
N GLU A 727 38.34 -20.26 13.12
CA GLU A 727 38.01 -19.70 11.81
C GLU A 727 38.88 -20.30 10.68
N ALA A 728 39.17 -21.62 10.79
CA ALA A 728 40.03 -22.30 9.86
C ALA A 728 39.32 -22.57 8.51
N GLU A 729 40.02 -22.17 7.45
CA GLU A 729 39.53 -22.45 6.11
C GLU A 729 39.97 -23.87 5.68
N HIS A 730 38.98 -24.64 5.20
CA HIS A 730 39.17 -25.98 4.66
C HIS A 730 38.58 -26.06 3.25
N ARG A 731 39.33 -26.63 2.34
CA ARG A 731 38.83 -26.91 0.99
C ARG A 731 38.49 -28.40 0.92
N VAL A 732 37.22 -28.67 0.56
CA VAL A 732 36.70 -30.03 0.43
C VAL A 732 36.26 -30.26 -1.01
N GLU A 733 36.66 -31.38 -1.56
CA GLU A 733 36.22 -31.86 -2.89
C GLU A 733 35.24 -33.02 -2.68
N LEU A 734 34.03 -32.91 -3.23
CA LEU A 734 32.96 -33.86 -3.08
C LEU A 734 32.19 -33.98 -4.37
N ALA A 735 32.11 -35.19 -4.93
CA ALA A 735 31.41 -35.51 -6.18
C ALA A 735 31.78 -34.56 -7.36
N GLY A 736 33.00 -33.99 -7.37
CA GLY A 736 33.45 -33.02 -8.41
C GLY A 736 33.11 -31.57 -8.11
N LEU A 737 32.50 -31.28 -7.01
CA LEU A 737 32.28 -29.92 -6.49
C LEU A 737 33.37 -29.56 -5.48
N THR A 738 33.85 -28.33 -5.53
CA THR A 738 34.84 -27.82 -4.57
C THR A 738 34.14 -26.79 -3.65
N PHE A 739 34.15 -27.08 -2.34
CA PHE A 739 33.58 -26.24 -1.31
C PHE A 739 34.68 -25.58 -0.49
N ASP A 740 34.60 -24.27 -0.28
CA ASP A 740 35.41 -23.60 0.75
C ASP A 740 34.56 -23.57 2.04
N LEU A 741 35.02 -24.29 3.05
CA LEU A 741 34.40 -24.42 4.36
C LEU A 741 35.19 -23.64 5.37
N ARG A 742 34.52 -23.08 6.38
CA ARG A 742 35.14 -22.32 7.47
C ARG A 742 34.66 -22.88 8.81
N LEU A 743 35.60 -23.48 9.53
CA LEU A 743 35.37 -24.09 10.82
C LEU A 743 35.52 -23.05 11.92
N ASP A 744 34.48 -22.84 12.75
CA ASP A 744 34.52 -21.80 13.77
C ASP A 744 35.60 -22.08 14.84
N ARG A 745 35.59 -23.30 15.43
CA ARG A 745 36.60 -23.69 16.40
C ARG A 745 36.79 -25.21 16.47
N LEU A 746 38.04 -25.63 16.69
CA LEU A 746 38.47 -27.01 16.96
C LEU A 746 39.24 -27.04 18.26
N ASP A 747 38.75 -27.79 19.24
CA ASP A 747 39.43 -28.05 20.51
C ASP A 747 40.06 -29.46 20.54
N ARG A 748 41.17 -29.61 21.25
CA ARG A 748 41.72 -30.87 21.72
C ARG A 748 41.24 -31.10 23.14
N LEU A 749 40.58 -32.20 23.36
CA LEU A 749 40.11 -32.63 24.71
C LEU A 749 41.23 -33.34 25.48
N ASN A 750 41.01 -33.57 26.81
CA ASN A 750 41.97 -34.23 27.67
C ASN A 750 42.31 -35.67 27.27
N ASP A 751 41.40 -36.38 26.62
CA ASP A 751 41.58 -37.74 26.11
C ASP A 751 42.33 -37.76 24.75
N GLY A 752 42.71 -36.57 24.25
CA GLY A 752 43.40 -36.38 22.97
C GLY A 752 42.44 -36.28 21.77
N SER A 753 41.18 -36.51 21.95
CA SER A 753 40.16 -36.42 20.86
C SER A 753 39.86 -34.94 20.50
N ALA A 754 39.32 -34.75 19.28
CA ALA A 754 38.98 -33.44 18.74
C ALA A 754 37.49 -33.13 18.90
N LEU A 755 37.17 -31.92 19.37
CA LEU A 755 35.80 -31.40 19.48
C LEU A 755 35.60 -30.26 18.48
N VAL A 756 34.68 -30.46 17.56
CA VAL A 756 34.28 -29.42 16.61
C VAL A 756 33.16 -28.58 17.25
N ILE A 757 33.36 -27.27 17.27
CA ILE A 757 32.42 -26.30 17.86
C ILE A 757 32.00 -25.30 16.79
N ASP A 758 30.69 -25.15 16.62
CA ASP A 758 30.08 -24.12 15.78
C ASP A 758 29.20 -23.19 16.64
N TYR A 759 29.46 -21.89 16.56
CA TYR A 759 28.80 -20.89 17.41
C TYR A 759 27.45 -20.46 16.84
N LYS A 760 26.38 -20.55 17.60
CA LYS A 760 25.06 -20.15 17.18
C LYS A 760 24.37 -19.24 18.21
N SER A 761 23.82 -18.11 17.70
CA SER A 761 23.01 -17.19 18.52
C SER A 761 21.52 -17.47 18.45
N GLY A 762 21.09 -18.36 17.57
CA GLY A 762 19.69 -18.82 17.40
C GLY A 762 19.40 -20.13 18.08
N ASP A 763 18.16 -20.62 17.90
CA ASP A 763 17.76 -21.94 18.38
C ASP A 763 18.35 -23.01 17.46
N VAL A 764 19.04 -23.96 18.07
CA VAL A 764 19.69 -25.10 17.40
C VAL A 764 19.43 -26.41 18.13
N SER A 765 19.37 -27.50 17.40
CA SER A 765 19.14 -28.85 17.93
C SER A 765 19.88 -29.88 17.09
N PRO A 766 20.40 -30.94 17.68
CA PRO A 766 20.95 -32.09 16.97
C PRO A 766 19.95 -32.80 16.05
N LYS A 767 18.64 -32.56 16.24
CA LYS A 767 17.61 -33.04 15.33
C LYS A 767 17.74 -32.44 13.93
N SER A 768 18.46 -31.33 13.78
CA SER A 768 18.74 -30.77 12.46
C SER A 768 19.65 -31.67 11.60
N TRP A 769 20.32 -32.67 12.21
CA TRP A 769 21.18 -33.63 11.54
C TRP A 769 20.52 -34.97 11.27
N GLU A 770 19.22 -35.13 11.59
CA GLU A 770 18.48 -36.38 11.38
C GLU A 770 18.37 -36.72 9.89
N LEU A 771 18.60 -38.00 9.59
CA LEU A 771 18.49 -38.59 8.26
C LEU A 771 17.00 -38.93 7.92
N PRO A 772 16.63 -39.05 6.66
CA PRO A 772 17.50 -39.07 5.47
C PRO A 772 17.83 -37.70 4.90
N ARG A 773 17.20 -36.63 5.40
CA ARG A 773 17.32 -35.25 4.88
C ARG A 773 17.62 -34.28 6.04
N PRO A 774 18.91 -34.07 6.40
CA PRO A 774 19.26 -33.15 7.47
C PRO A 774 18.85 -31.71 7.15
N ALA A 775 18.30 -30.99 8.15
CA ALA A 775 17.96 -29.57 8.01
C ALA A 775 19.20 -28.68 7.97
N ASP A 776 20.33 -29.13 8.55
CA ASP A 776 21.63 -28.48 8.50
C ASP A 776 22.71 -29.55 8.28
N VAL A 777 23.53 -29.39 7.25
CA VAL A 777 24.63 -30.33 6.93
C VAL A 777 26.01 -29.81 7.34
N GLN A 778 26.11 -28.63 7.96
CA GLN A 778 27.37 -27.95 8.16
C GLN A 778 28.34 -28.78 9.04
N LEU A 779 27.95 -29.13 10.25
CA LEU A 779 28.77 -29.92 11.14
C LEU A 779 29.00 -31.37 10.65
N PRO A 780 27.99 -32.10 10.16
CA PRO A 780 28.19 -33.38 9.51
C PRO A 780 29.19 -33.36 8.35
N LEU A 781 29.20 -32.27 7.55
CA LEU A 781 30.14 -32.10 6.44
C LEU A 781 31.59 -31.91 6.93
N TYR A 782 31.79 -31.14 8.02
CA TYR A 782 33.10 -31.00 8.64
C TYR A 782 33.61 -32.34 9.15
N ALA A 783 32.76 -33.08 9.85
CA ALA A 783 33.12 -34.36 10.42
C ALA A 783 33.50 -35.43 9.37
N GLY A 784 32.78 -35.41 8.26
CA GLY A 784 32.97 -36.40 7.20
C GLY A 784 34.13 -36.11 6.26
N PHE A 785 34.49 -34.84 6.02
CA PHE A 785 35.33 -34.45 4.87
C PHE A 785 36.39 -33.39 5.18
N ALA A 786 36.34 -32.66 6.31
CA ALA A 786 37.27 -31.57 6.56
C ALA A 786 38.33 -31.86 7.63
N LEU A 787 38.18 -32.93 8.39
CA LEU A 787 39.12 -33.37 9.44
C LEU A 787 40.09 -34.40 8.89
N GLU A 788 41.38 -34.30 9.26
CA GLU A 788 42.41 -35.29 8.93
C GLU A 788 42.17 -36.58 9.75
N ASP A 789 42.36 -37.73 9.13
CA ASP A 789 42.09 -39.06 9.71
C ASP A 789 42.89 -39.35 11.01
N ASP A 790 43.96 -38.59 11.29
CA ASP A 790 44.85 -38.74 12.45
C ASP A 790 44.26 -38.12 13.74
N GLN A 791 43.18 -37.32 13.65
CA GLN A 791 42.58 -36.68 14.79
C GLN A 791 41.28 -37.43 15.15
N GLY A 792 41.36 -38.31 16.13
CA GLY A 792 40.18 -39.00 16.65
C GLY A 792 39.07 -37.99 17.01
N LEU A 793 37.95 -38.02 16.26
CA LEU A 793 36.83 -37.11 16.50
C LEU A 793 36.06 -37.50 17.77
N GLY A 794 36.16 -36.66 18.81
CA GLY A 794 35.45 -36.80 20.08
C GLY A 794 34.04 -36.27 20.08
N GLY A 795 33.72 -35.26 19.24
CA GLY A 795 32.37 -34.71 19.22
C GLY A 795 32.15 -33.57 18.23
N LEU A 796 30.86 -33.32 17.96
CA LEU A 796 30.33 -32.22 17.18
C LEU A 796 29.29 -31.49 18.02
N VAL A 797 29.49 -30.20 18.27
CA VAL A 797 28.59 -29.44 19.13
C VAL A 797 28.28 -28.07 18.56
N PHE A 798 27.03 -27.67 18.68
CA PHE A 798 26.67 -26.26 18.61
C PHE A 798 26.90 -25.63 19.99
N ALA A 799 27.65 -24.55 20.01
CA ALA A 799 27.74 -23.66 21.15
C ALA A 799 26.62 -22.62 21.07
N LYS A 800 25.61 -22.80 21.92
CA LYS A 800 24.46 -21.89 21.97
C LYS A 800 24.79 -20.68 22.83
N LEU A 801 24.89 -19.49 22.16
CA LEU A 801 25.19 -18.22 22.82
C LEU A 801 23.96 -17.32 22.79
N ARG A 802 23.03 -17.56 23.70
CA ARG A 802 21.82 -16.76 23.92
C ARG A 802 21.75 -16.32 25.38
N ALA A 803 21.45 -15.08 25.66
CA ALA A 803 21.32 -14.55 27.01
C ALA A 803 20.31 -15.39 27.83
N GLY A 804 20.77 -15.91 28.98
CA GLY A 804 19.98 -16.81 29.83
C GLY A 804 19.89 -18.26 29.34
N ASP A 805 20.44 -18.61 28.18
CA ASP A 805 20.41 -19.95 27.62
C ASP A 805 21.75 -20.31 26.92
N LEU A 806 22.82 -20.36 27.72
CA LEU A 806 24.16 -20.74 27.30
C LEU A 806 24.37 -22.25 27.46
N GLY A 807 25.09 -22.88 26.53
CA GLY A 807 25.46 -24.27 26.65
C GLY A 807 25.79 -24.98 25.35
N PHE A 808 26.15 -26.27 25.42
CA PHE A 808 26.39 -27.10 24.25
C PHE A 808 25.17 -27.97 23.93
N THR A 809 24.96 -28.21 22.64
CA THR A 809 24.03 -29.22 22.15
C THR A 809 24.67 -29.90 20.93
N GLY A 810 24.63 -31.22 20.87
CA GLY A 810 25.32 -31.98 19.82
C GLY A 810 25.45 -33.47 20.09
N CYS A 811 26.39 -34.09 19.42
CA CYS A 811 26.75 -35.51 19.56
C CYS A 811 28.21 -35.62 19.99
N VAL A 812 28.47 -36.39 21.04
CA VAL A 812 29.83 -36.65 21.59
C VAL A 812 30.03 -38.12 21.87
N GLY A 813 31.30 -38.61 21.78
CA GLY A 813 31.66 -39.98 22.12
C GLY A 813 31.59 -40.20 23.62
N ASP A 814 32.28 -39.33 24.38
CA ASP A 814 32.25 -39.33 25.87
C ASP A 814 31.87 -37.91 26.37
N PRO A 815 30.66 -37.72 26.94
CA PRO A 815 30.27 -36.47 27.56
C PRO A 815 31.23 -35.97 28.64
N SER A 816 31.87 -36.90 29.40
CA SER A 816 32.78 -36.57 30.50
C SER A 816 34.12 -35.98 30.00
N ALA A 817 34.51 -36.29 28.77
CA ALA A 817 35.65 -35.63 28.11
C ALA A 817 35.38 -34.18 27.70
N THR A 818 34.10 -33.83 27.55
CA THR A 818 33.67 -32.50 27.06
C THR A 818 33.22 -31.57 28.21
N LEU A 819 32.43 -32.10 29.17
CA LEU A 819 31.82 -31.33 30.25
C LEU A 819 31.97 -32.07 31.59
N ILE A 820 32.00 -31.31 32.66
CA ILE A 820 31.92 -31.87 34.01
C ILE A 820 30.49 -32.39 34.28
N PRO A 821 30.32 -33.61 34.89
CA PRO A 821 29.00 -34.07 35.30
C PRO A 821 28.29 -33.05 36.18
N GLY A 822 27.02 -32.78 35.86
CA GLY A 822 26.19 -31.77 36.55
C GLY A 822 26.24 -30.38 35.94
N LEU A 823 27.15 -30.05 35.00
CA LEU A 823 27.13 -28.82 34.27
C LEU A 823 25.93 -28.80 33.29
N LYS A 824 25.37 -27.61 33.07
CA LYS A 824 24.32 -27.42 32.06
C LYS A 824 24.76 -28.02 30.72
N SER A 825 23.88 -28.68 30.04
CA SER A 825 24.10 -29.43 28.78
C SER A 825 24.71 -30.83 28.91
N PHE A 826 25.30 -31.23 30.04
CA PHE A 826 25.86 -32.58 30.21
C PHE A 826 24.83 -33.67 29.89
N SER A 827 23.63 -33.61 30.48
CA SER A 827 22.55 -34.58 30.25
C SER A 827 22.05 -34.61 28.82
N SER A 828 22.12 -33.49 28.12
CA SER A 828 21.74 -33.38 26.69
C SER A 828 22.77 -34.09 25.81
N LEU A 829 24.05 -33.87 26.05
CA LEU A 829 25.14 -34.52 25.29
C LEU A 829 25.17 -36.03 25.56
N ALA A 830 24.92 -36.45 26.81
CA ALA A 830 24.88 -37.87 27.19
C ALA A 830 23.79 -38.69 26.48
N LYS A 831 22.73 -38.02 25.97
CA LYS A 831 21.65 -38.69 25.23
C LYS A 831 21.94 -38.89 23.76
N ASN A 832 22.97 -38.22 23.22
CA ASN A 832 23.29 -38.17 21.79
C ASN A 832 24.72 -38.64 21.53
N ALA A 833 24.91 -39.96 21.50
CA ALA A 833 26.23 -40.53 21.22
C ALA A 833 26.66 -40.29 19.75
N LEU A 834 27.92 -39.94 19.59
CA LEU A 834 28.59 -39.94 18.27
C LEU A 834 29.15 -41.34 18.04
N THR A 835 28.65 -42.02 17.01
CA THR A 835 29.07 -43.37 16.61
C THR A 835 29.72 -43.35 15.22
N ALA A 836 30.60 -44.33 14.95
CA ALA A 836 31.20 -44.50 13.62
C ALA A 836 30.14 -44.74 12.53
N GLU A 837 29.06 -45.43 12.88
CA GLU A 837 27.91 -45.67 12.01
C GLU A 837 27.23 -44.34 11.56
N LYS A 838 26.93 -43.46 12.53
CA LYS A 838 26.37 -42.11 12.25
C LYS A 838 27.27 -41.32 11.31
N LEU A 839 28.58 -41.38 11.53
CA LEU A 839 29.54 -40.65 10.66
C LEU A 839 29.51 -41.17 9.24
N MET A 840 29.44 -42.47 9.04
CA MET A 840 29.32 -43.10 7.71
C MET A 840 27.98 -42.72 7.07
N ASP A 841 26.88 -42.80 7.81
CA ASP A 841 25.56 -42.46 7.27
C ASP A 841 25.45 -40.98 6.87
N TRP A 842 26.06 -40.05 7.62
CA TRP A 842 26.14 -38.66 7.21
C TRP A 842 27.00 -38.45 5.97
N ARG A 843 28.14 -39.16 5.90
CA ARG A 843 29.03 -39.07 4.74
C ARG A 843 28.33 -39.55 3.46
N ASP A 844 27.62 -40.66 3.49
CA ASP A 844 26.83 -41.18 2.38
C ASP A 844 25.66 -40.30 1.99
N CYS A 845 25.01 -39.67 2.99
CA CYS A 845 23.92 -38.71 2.76
C CYS A 845 24.44 -37.44 2.03
N ILE A 846 25.55 -36.89 2.52
CA ILE A 846 26.15 -35.68 1.97
C ILE A 846 26.68 -35.90 0.55
N ASP A 847 27.31 -37.05 0.29
CA ASP A 847 27.76 -37.41 -1.04
C ASP A 847 26.59 -37.54 -2.03
N ARG A 848 25.49 -38.15 -1.61
CA ARG A 848 24.24 -38.23 -2.38
C ARG A 848 23.65 -36.85 -2.68
N LEU A 849 23.62 -35.93 -1.70
CA LEU A 849 23.13 -34.57 -1.92
C LEU A 849 23.98 -33.78 -2.92
N ALA A 850 25.31 -33.97 -2.90
CA ALA A 850 26.22 -33.36 -3.86
C ALA A 850 26.02 -33.96 -5.29
N CYS A 851 25.87 -35.28 -5.40
CA CYS A 851 25.55 -35.94 -6.65
C CYS A 851 24.20 -35.48 -7.24
N ASP A 852 23.16 -35.40 -6.40
CA ASP A 852 21.83 -34.91 -6.80
C ASP A 852 21.88 -33.45 -7.30
N PHE A 853 22.62 -32.59 -6.61
CA PHE A 853 22.80 -31.21 -7.04
C PHE A 853 23.53 -31.10 -8.38
N LEU A 854 24.62 -31.88 -8.57
CA LEU A 854 25.34 -31.95 -9.84
C LEU A 854 24.47 -32.49 -10.98
N ALA A 855 23.66 -33.50 -10.71
CA ALA A 855 22.72 -34.07 -11.67
C ALA A 855 21.58 -33.09 -12.05
N GLY A 856 21.50 -31.94 -11.42
CA GLY A 856 20.49 -30.94 -11.70
C GLY A 856 19.12 -31.23 -11.09
N ARG A 857 19.07 -31.99 -9.98
CA ARG A 857 17.83 -32.24 -9.24
C ARG A 857 17.31 -30.92 -8.65
N ALA A 858 16.10 -30.52 -9.08
CA ALA A 858 15.53 -29.22 -8.78
C ALA A 858 14.02 -29.26 -8.55
N GLU A 859 13.47 -30.39 -8.16
CA GLU A 859 12.05 -30.58 -7.88
C GLU A 859 11.62 -29.74 -6.66
N VAL A 860 10.37 -29.26 -6.68
CA VAL A 860 9.74 -28.58 -5.52
C VAL A 860 9.31 -29.67 -4.53
N ASP A 861 10.24 -30.02 -3.65
CA ASP A 861 10.10 -31.10 -2.69
C ASP A 861 10.63 -30.64 -1.32
N PRO A 862 9.83 -29.91 -0.52
CA PRO A 862 10.24 -29.47 0.80
C PRO A 862 10.36 -30.65 1.75
N ARG A 863 11.45 -30.66 2.56
CA ARG A 863 11.70 -31.69 3.57
C ARG A 863 10.55 -31.85 4.58
N ASP A 864 9.96 -30.74 4.97
CA ASP A 864 8.92 -30.63 5.97
C ASP A 864 8.02 -29.44 5.65
N TYR A 865 6.82 -29.71 5.14
CA TYR A 865 5.83 -28.68 4.85
C TYR A 865 4.85 -28.56 6.04
N PRO A 866 4.48 -27.31 6.46
CA PRO A 866 4.86 -25.99 5.91
C PRO A 866 6.20 -25.44 6.45
N ASN A 867 6.81 -26.02 7.47
CA ASN A 867 7.92 -25.43 8.25
C ASN A 867 9.12 -25.04 7.38
N THR A 868 9.51 -25.87 6.39
CA THR A 868 10.61 -25.55 5.46
C THR A 868 10.25 -24.37 4.57
N CYS A 869 8.97 -24.24 4.18
CA CYS A 869 8.49 -23.21 3.29
C CYS A 869 8.31 -21.84 3.96
N GLU A 870 7.88 -21.81 5.24
CA GLU A 870 7.72 -20.57 6.01
C GLU A 870 8.99 -19.72 6.05
N GLN A 871 10.16 -20.36 6.08
CA GLN A 871 11.46 -19.69 6.12
C GLN A 871 12.14 -19.57 4.76
N CYS A 872 11.52 -20.08 3.68
CA CYS A 872 12.15 -20.14 2.38
C CYS A 872 12.15 -18.80 1.63
N GLY A 873 11.01 -18.08 1.63
CA GLY A 873 10.82 -16.81 0.91
C GLY A 873 10.82 -16.92 -0.61
N LEU A 874 10.68 -18.14 -1.19
CA LEU A 874 10.68 -18.38 -2.64
C LEU A 874 9.33 -18.94 -3.15
N GLN A 875 8.27 -18.87 -2.33
CA GLN A 875 6.96 -19.49 -2.62
C GLN A 875 6.34 -18.94 -3.91
N THR A 876 6.51 -17.65 -4.18
CA THR A 876 6.02 -17.02 -5.43
C THR A 876 6.74 -17.53 -6.68
N LEU A 877 7.96 -18.07 -6.54
CA LEU A 877 8.72 -18.65 -7.65
C LEU A 877 8.40 -20.13 -7.85
N CYS A 878 8.32 -20.92 -6.75
CA CYS A 878 8.03 -22.35 -6.84
C CYS A 878 6.53 -22.67 -6.91
N ARG A 879 5.63 -21.74 -6.52
CA ARG A 879 4.18 -21.85 -6.59
C ARG A 879 3.63 -23.12 -5.88
N ILE A 880 4.27 -23.55 -4.78
CA ILE A 880 3.94 -24.80 -4.09
C ILE A 880 2.48 -24.86 -3.63
N GLU A 881 1.90 -23.73 -3.19
CA GLU A 881 0.52 -23.68 -2.70
C GLU A 881 -0.49 -23.91 -3.83
N GLU A 882 -0.22 -23.39 -5.03
CA GLU A 882 -1.06 -23.59 -6.21
C GLU A 882 -1.02 -25.05 -6.66
N ASN A 883 0.15 -25.67 -6.66
CA ASN A 883 0.31 -27.07 -7.05
C ASN A 883 -0.37 -28.02 -6.06
N ARG A 884 -0.31 -27.74 -4.75
CA ARG A 884 -0.99 -28.54 -3.73
C ARG A 884 -2.51 -28.42 -3.82
N ALA A 885 -3.03 -27.20 -4.03
CA ALA A 885 -4.46 -26.99 -4.21
C ALA A 885 -5.01 -27.73 -5.44
N ALA A 886 -4.22 -27.84 -6.51
CA ALA A 886 -4.59 -28.64 -7.69
C ALA A 886 -4.65 -30.14 -7.36
N THR A 887 -3.64 -30.68 -6.63
CA THR A 887 -3.60 -32.11 -6.26
C THR A 887 -4.71 -32.49 -5.27
N GLU A 888 -4.98 -31.63 -4.27
CA GLU A 888 -6.07 -31.86 -3.31
C GLU A 888 -7.46 -31.75 -3.98
N GLY A 889 -7.60 -30.96 -5.06
CA GLY A 889 -8.82 -30.91 -5.88
C GLY A 889 -9.03 -32.19 -6.73
N GLU A 890 -7.97 -32.75 -7.30
CA GLU A 890 -8.00 -34.00 -8.06
C GLU A 890 -8.34 -35.21 -7.18
N GLU A 891 -7.76 -35.32 -5.96
CA GLU A 891 -8.10 -36.36 -4.99
C GLU A 891 -9.56 -36.28 -4.51
N ALA A 892 -10.12 -35.06 -4.36
CA ALA A 892 -11.52 -34.87 -3.98
C ALA A 892 -12.48 -35.24 -5.12
N ASP A 893 -12.09 -35.06 -6.37
CA ASP A 893 -12.89 -35.48 -7.54
C ASP A 893 -12.84 -36.99 -7.77
N GLU A 894 -11.69 -37.65 -7.56
CA GLU A 894 -11.56 -39.13 -7.65
C GLU A 894 -12.35 -39.84 -6.53
N ASP A 895 -12.38 -39.29 -5.31
CA ASP A 895 -13.22 -39.84 -4.22
C ASP A 895 -14.74 -39.64 -4.46
N SER A 896 -15.13 -38.64 -5.26
CA SER A 896 -16.51 -38.39 -5.63
C SER A 896 -17.03 -39.29 -6.76
N GLU A 897 -16.14 -39.75 -7.66
CA GLU A 897 -16.51 -40.67 -8.75
C GLU A 897 -16.48 -42.16 -8.30
N GLY A 898 -15.85 -42.50 -7.18
CA GLY A 898 -15.78 -43.86 -6.65
C GLY A 898 -16.95 -44.31 -5.76
N GLY A 899 -17.96 -43.48 -5.60
CA GLY A 899 -19.11 -43.71 -4.67
C GLY A 899 -20.40 -44.24 -5.30
N ASP A 900 -20.44 -44.53 -6.61
CA ASP A 900 -21.62 -45.07 -7.29
C ASP A 900 -21.29 -46.40 -8.00
N GLU A 901 -21.11 -47.48 -7.22
CA GLU A 901 -21.31 -48.88 -7.66
C GLU A 901 -22.11 -49.66 -6.62
#